data_d4627bd60c25d34ff839949765e46384
#
_entry.id   d4627bd60c25d34ff839949765e46384
#
_cell.length_a   1.000
_cell.length_b   1.000
_cell.length_c   1.000
_cell.angle_alpha   90.00
_cell.angle_beta   90.00
_cell.angle_gamma   90.00
#
_symmetry.space_group_name_H-M   'P 1'
#
loop_
_entity.id
_entity.type
_entity.pdbx_description
1 polymer ?
#
loop_
_entity_poly.entity_id
_entity_poly.type
_entity_poly.pdbx_seq_one_letter_code
_entity_poly.pdbx_strand_id
1 'polypeptide(L)'
;MAIYHLSGSIISRSQGRSAIASAAYRSGEKLADEKQGLVHDYSKKQDVVYSEIFLPEHAPESFKDRQTLWNTVERFEKRKDAQLAREFTISLPRELTIEQNKALITEFVTKEFVAKGMIADVCFHNDVMKDGNRQPHAHVMLTLRKAHEEGFGKKVRAWNDKELLLHWRESWANSTNHHLAINGFDVQIDHRSNEVRGIELEPQYKIGPSDASERMARFEDHQRIARENGTLLLEQPEIALDALTKEQSTFTHRDLARFINRHTEHAEQFNQVFARVKSCPELVFLGLDAKKQQRFSTQSMLNLEASMMRHAEHLDNRLNHEVSKNAIEKAKETRSLSQEQETALNYLTTKGDLKSVVGYAGTGKSYLLGAAREAWEESGYRVQGAALSGIAALNLNDSSGIESRTIASLFYRLDKNTLQLGSRDILVVDEAGMLGTRTMERLIREVEGAGAKLVLMGDWQQLQAIEAGAPFRAIAETHQYAELSQIRRQTTPWQVEASLNCAQGCVDKALDSYREHDHVHQFRYQHEAKEQLINHWNDARIANPKESQIILAYTRLDVKELNELARSQKRKDKELGDDVLFSMERGARNFAVGDRVYFLKREDSLSVINGTLGTISSINDKAGVIGVVLDCDASDKKPQTVLVNTEHYKHLEHGYAATVYKAQGVTVDRSYVLPSKHYDAHSTYVAMTRHRKSCDVFVSREAFANNKALMDTLSRNRAKDVTMDYTKMDAEFARQRSVRVEQTLKEQSLSPEHYFKQSELKVECLMNQVMGKGSRDLEAQFNAFEQQFRQEHKEAAQCLDRLLGADHEVEHTKSPQLTSTLKQKDHEPSRQSEQGKQEKVKQMERSLDREIDF
;
A
#
# COMPACT_ATOMS: atom_id res chain seq x y z
N MET A 1 1.28 -16.97 -7.56
CA MET A 1 0.77 -15.68 -7.07
C MET A 1 0.51 -15.80 -5.58
N ALA A 2 1.07 -14.91 -4.76
CA ALA A 2 0.85 -14.91 -3.32
C ALA A 2 -0.63 -14.75 -3.01
N ILE A 3 -1.16 -15.60 -2.15
CA ILE A 3 -2.56 -15.59 -1.78
C ILE A 3 -2.65 -15.36 -0.27
N TYR A 4 -3.42 -14.34 0.15
CA TYR A 4 -3.65 -14.10 1.56
C TYR A 4 -4.46 -15.24 2.19
N HIS A 5 -3.95 -15.84 3.26
CA HIS A 5 -4.73 -16.69 4.15
C HIS A 5 -4.13 -16.77 5.55
N LEU A 6 -4.95 -16.47 6.53
CA LEU A 6 -4.73 -16.80 7.93
C LEU A 6 -6.06 -17.19 8.54
N SER A 7 -6.24 -18.48 8.83
CA SER A 7 -7.42 -19.00 9.52
C SER A 7 -7.02 -19.59 10.87
N GLY A 8 -7.86 -19.36 11.89
CA GLY A 8 -7.64 -19.88 13.23
C GLY A 8 -8.74 -20.86 13.66
N SER A 9 -8.35 -21.96 14.29
CA SER A 9 -9.26 -22.93 14.90
C SER A 9 -8.83 -23.28 16.32
N ILE A 10 -9.73 -23.85 17.09
CA ILE A 10 -9.44 -24.33 18.45
C ILE A 10 -9.42 -25.87 18.44
N ILE A 11 -8.33 -26.41 18.96
CA ILE A 11 -8.24 -27.85 19.23
C ILE A 11 -8.85 -28.09 20.60
N SER A 12 -9.96 -28.83 20.67
CA SER A 12 -10.65 -29.10 21.92
C SER A 12 -11.05 -30.56 22.06
N ARG A 13 -11.12 -31.04 23.29
CA ARG A 13 -11.57 -32.39 23.61
C ARG A 13 -13.06 -32.63 23.30
N SER A 14 -13.88 -31.57 23.42
CA SER A 14 -15.29 -31.64 23.07
C SER A 14 -15.53 -32.01 21.59
N GLN A 15 -14.54 -31.76 20.74
CA GLN A 15 -14.55 -32.13 19.32
C GLN A 15 -13.84 -33.47 19.04
N GLY A 16 -13.53 -34.23 20.09
CA GLY A 16 -12.79 -35.51 19.95
C GLY A 16 -11.32 -35.36 19.53
N ARG A 17 -10.75 -34.15 19.62
CA ARG A 17 -9.38 -33.87 19.15
C ARG A 17 -8.38 -33.95 20.31
N SER A 18 -7.21 -34.57 20.05
CA SER A 18 -6.07 -34.61 20.96
C SER A 18 -5.00 -33.62 20.47
N ALA A 19 -4.35 -32.90 21.41
CA ALA A 19 -3.22 -32.03 21.07
C ALA A 19 -2.04 -32.83 20.54
N ILE A 20 -1.77 -34.01 21.11
CA ILE A 20 -0.68 -34.91 20.66
C ILE A 20 -0.94 -35.43 19.25
N ALA A 21 -2.14 -35.96 18.98
CA ALA A 21 -2.51 -36.44 17.65
C ALA A 21 -2.41 -35.33 16.61
N SER A 22 -2.82 -34.12 16.97
CA SER A 22 -2.74 -32.96 16.12
C SER A 22 -1.27 -32.56 15.82
N ALA A 23 -0.42 -32.56 16.84
CA ALA A 23 0.99 -32.24 16.70
C ALA A 23 1.73 -33.31 15.86
N ALA A 24 1.51 -34.60 16.16
CA ALA A 24 2.10 -35.72 15.41
C ALA A 24 1.76 -35.67 13.90
N TYR A 25 0.50 -35.39 13.57
CA TYR A 25 0.05 -35.27 12.18
C TYR A 25 0.73 -34.11 11.43
N ARG A 26 0.94 -32.96 12.11
CA ARG A 26 1.51 -31.77 11.48
C ARG A 26 3.02 -31.84 11.34
N SER A 27 3.70 -32.38 12.37
CA SER A 27 5.14 -32.53 12.34
C SER A 27 5.62 -33.72 11.49
N GLY A 28 4.72 -34.66 11.18
CA GLY A 28 5.10 -35.94 10.55
C GLY A 28 5.91 -36.84 11.49
N GLU A 29 5.73 -36.71 12.80
CA GLU A 29 6.47 -37.47 13.80
C GLU A 29 5.63 -38.60 14.40
N LYS A 30 6.33 -39.47 15.11
CA LYS A 30 5.72 -40.51 15.94
C LYS A 30 5.69 -40.04 17.38
N LEU A 31 4.50 -39.75 17.94
CA LEU A 31 4.33 -39.24 19.29
C LEU A 31 3.43 -40.19 20.11
N ALA A 32 3.81 -40.37 21.38
CA ALA A 32 3.00 -41.14 22.33
C ALA A 32 2.05 -40.18 23.10
N ASP A 33 0.75 -40.48 23.07
CA ASP A 33 -0.28 -39.83 23.88
C ASP A 33 -0.41 -40.57 25.20
N GLU A 34 0.21 -40.06 26.26
CA GLU A 34 0.27 -40.67 27.58
C GLU A 34 -1.13 -40.78 28.22
N LYS A 35 -2.03 -39.85 27.90
CA LYS A 35 -3.37 -39.79 28.45
C LYS A 35 -4.33 -40.83 27.83
N GLN A 36 -4.18 -41.07 26.54
CA GLN A 36 -5.00 -42.03 25.82
C GLN A 36 -4.34 -43.42 25.74
N GLY A 37 -3.07 -43.53 26.09
CA GLY A 37 -2.28 -44.76 25.93
C GLY A 37 -2.09 -45.17 24.47
N LEU A 38 -2.14 -44.19 23.53
CA LEU A 38 -2.03 -44.39 22.09
C LEU A 38 -0.72 -43.84 21.57
N VAL A 39 -0.25 -44.40 20.44
CA VAL A 39 0.87 -43.87 19.70
C VAL A 39 0.39 -43.41 18.33
N HIS A 40 0.56 -42.13 18.04
CA HIS A 40 0.26 -41.55 16.73
C HIS A 40 1.51 -41.54 15.89
N ASP A 41 1.52 -42.32 14.81
CA ASP A 41 2.70 -42.46 13.93
C ASP A 41 2.39 -41.93 12.53
N TYR A 42 2.98 -40.78 12.21
CA TYR A 42 2.91 -40.10 10.90
C TYR A 42 4.28 -39.95 10.25
N SER A 43 5.27 -40.74 10.67
CA SER A 43 6.67 -40.70 10.17
C SER A 43 6.83 -40.96 8.66
N LYS A 44 5.79 -41.51 8.01
CA LYS A 44 5.76 -41.71 6.56
C LYS A 44 5.35 -40.51 5.73
N LYS A 45 4.96 -39.40 6.39
CA LYS A 45 4.54 -38.18 5.75
C LYS A 45 5.76 -37.47 5.14
N GLN A 46 5.70 -37.09 3.83
CA GLN A 46 6.84 -36.55 3.08
C GLN A 46 6.69 -35.04 2.72
N ASP A 47 5.57 -34.44 3.04
CA ASP A 47 5.22 -33.05 2.72
C ASP A 47 5.70 -32.03 3.76
N VAL A 48 6.19 -32.49 4.91
CA VAL A 48 6.73 -31.64 5.98
C VAL A 48 8.18 -31.26 5.65
N VAL A 49 8.42 -30.01 5.32
CA VAL A 49 9.75 -29.52 4.93
C VAL A 49 10.49 -28.79 6.05
N TYR A 50 9.77 -28.39 7.09
CA TYR A 50 10.32 -27.73 8.27
C TYR A 50 9.41 -27.93 9.47
N SER A 51 9.99 -28.07 10.67
CA SER A 51 9.27 -28.22 11.92
C SER A 51 10.12 -27.73 13.09
N GLU A 52 9.62 -26.77 13.88
CA GLU A 52 10.35 -26.18 15.01
C GLU A 52 9.39 -25.66 16.08
N ILE A 53 9.81 -25.73 17.35
CA ILE A 53 9.08 -25.17 18.50
C ILE A 53 9.79 -23.91 18.97
N PHE A 54 9.07 -22.80 19.01
CA PHE A 54 9.54 -21.51 19.50
C PHE A 54 9.09 -21.29 20.93
N LEU A 55 10.04 -21.06 21.81
CA LEU A 55 9.82 -20.86 23.24
C LEU A 55 9.98 -19.38 23.63
N PRO A 56 9.10 -18.85 24.51
CA PRO A 56 9.37 -17.62 25.25
C PRO A 56 10.62 -17.75 26.13
N GLU A 57 11.30 -16.65 26.39
CA GLU A 57 12.58 -16.58 27.12
C GLU A 57 12.61 -17.33 28.46
N HIS A 58 11.47 -17.37 29.17
CA HIS A 58 11.33 -18.00 30.48
C HIS A 58 10.59 -19.35 30.43
N ALA A 59 10.49 -19.97 29.28
CA ALA A 59 9.85 -21.28 29.15
C ALA A 59 10.86 -22.40 29.41
N PRO A 60 10.44 -23.54 30.03
CA PRO A 60 11.33 -24.68 30.21
C PRO A 60 11.89 -25.20 28.90
N GLU A 61 13.18 -25.38 28.78
CA GLU A 61 13.86 -25.90 27.59
C GLU A 61 13.34 -27.28 27.16
N SER A 62 12.84 -28.08 28.12
CA SER A 62 12.19 -29.38 27.88
C SER A 62 10.97 -29.28 26.96
N PHE A 63 10.37 -28.10 26.81
CA PHE A 63 9.24 -27.88 25.90
C PHE A 63 9.66 -27.74 24.44
N LYS A 64 10.93 -27.78 24.11
CA LYS A 64 11.40 -28.01 22.74
C LYS A 64 11.16 -29.44 22.25
N ASP A 65 10.99 -30.38 23.17
CA ASP A 65 10.51 -31.72 22.83
C ASP A 65 8.97 -31.72 22.69
N ARG A 66 8.49 -31.98 21.48
CA ARG A 66 7.09 -31.89 21.08
C ARG A 66 6.19 -32.82 21.90
N GLN A 67 6.68 -34.03 22.17
CA GLN A 67 5.93 -34.99 22.96
C GLN A 67 5.76 -34.51 24.41
N THR A 68 6.82 -34.04 25.03
CA THR A 68 6.82 -33.45 26.38
C THR A 68 5.89 -32.23 26.48
N LEU A 69 5.98 -31.31 25.53
CA LEU A 69 5.15 -30.11 25.48
C LEU A 69 3.66 -30.45 25.47
N TRP A 70 3.21 -31.23 24.47
CA TRP A 70 1.79 -31.46 24.28
C TRP A 70 1.20 -32.44 25.27
N ASN A 71 1.95 -33.44 25.80
CA ASN A 71 1.53 -34.24 26.93
C ASN A 71 1.38 -33.40 28.20
N THR A 72 2.25 -32.40 28.41
CA THR A 72 2.12 -31.47 29.55
C THR A 72 0.85 -30.63 29.40
N VAL A 73 0.52 -30.12 28.23
CA VAL A 73 -0.72 -29.39 27.94
C VAL A 73 -1.93 -30.30 28.25
N GLU A 74 -1.93 -31.55 27.75
CA GLU A 74 -3.01 -32.54 28.02
C GLU A 74 -3.22 -32.85 29.49
N ARG A 75 -2.15 -32.94 30.27
CA ARG A 75 -2.20 -33.12 31.73
C ARG A 75 -2.71 -31.90 32.47
N PHE A 76 -2.30 -30.69 32.04
CA PHE A 76 -2.68 -29.45 32.70
C PHE A 76 -4.14 -29.07 32.50
N GLU A 77 -4.74 -29.43 31.35
CA GLU A 77 -6.16 -29.20 31.05
C GLU A 77 -7.03 -30.36 31.57
N LYS A 78 -7.63 -30.19 32.78
CA LYS A 78 -8.35 -31.25 33.49
C LYS A 78 -9.79 -31.52 33.00
N ARG A 79 -10.46 -30.52 32.37
CA ARG A 79 -11.87 -30.61 31.99
C ARG A 79 -12.07 -31.51 30.76
N LYS A 80 -13.24 -32.19 30.70
CA LYS A 80 -13.62 -33.06 29.58
C LYS A 80 -13.85 -32.26 28.27
N ASP A 81 -14.25 -30.99 28.38
CA ASP A 81 -14.52 -30.07 27.27
C ASP A 81 -13.36 -29.06 27.03
N ALA A 82 -12.18 -29.31 27.57
CA ALA A 82 -11.08 -28.38 27.57
C ALA A 82 -10.63 -28.04 26.15
N GLN A 83 -10.43 -26.74 25.89
CA GLN A 83 -9.64 -26.23 24.77
C GLN A 83 -8.17 -26.46 25.08
N LEU A 84 -7.46 -27.14 24.19
CA LEU A 84 -6.09 -27.63 24.38
C LEU A 84 -5.08 -26.71 23.72
N ALA A 85 -5.34 -26.32 22.48
CA ALA A 85 -4.47 -25.47 21.69
C ALA A 85 -5.30 -24.59 20.74
N ARG A 86 -4.70 -23.51 20.27
CA ARG A 86 -5.14 -22.78 19.09
C ARG A 86 -4.24 -23.16 17.94
N GLU A 87 -4.84 -23.31 16.79
CA GLU A 87 -4.12 -23.57 15.57
C GLU A 87 -4.37 -22.46 14.56
N PHE A 88 -3.33 -22.03 13.88
CA PHE A 88 -3.42 -21.22 12.67
C PHE A 88 -2.90 -22.01 11.49
N THR A 89 -3.66 -21.93 10.39
CA THR A 89 -3.16 -22.33 9.08
C THR A 89 -2.91 -21.07 8.28
N ILE A 90 -1.69 -20.97 7.76
CA ILE A 90 -1.16 -19.76 7.14
C ILE A 90 -0.62 -20.13 5.75
N SER A 91 -1.15 -19.53 4.68
CA SER A 91 -0.58 -19.70 3.34
C SER A 91 0.73 -18.93 3.23
N LEU A 92 1.74 -19.59 2.70
CA LEU A 92 3.04 -19.00 2.40
C LEU A 92 3.11 -18.61 0.92
N PRO A 93 3.77 -17.49 0.56
CA PRO A 93 3.97 -17.10 -0.83
C PRO A 93 4.75 -18.15 -1.62
N ARG A 94 4.26 -18.47 -2.82
CA ARG A 94 4.95 -19.39 -3.74
C ARG A 94 6.16 -18.75 -4.38
N GLU A 95 6.17 -17.43 -4.46
CA GLU A 95 7.25 -16.62 -4.98
C GLU A 95 8.51 -16.67 -4.13
N LEU A 96 8.34 -16.96 -2.85
CA LEU A 96 9.45 -17.08 -1.90
C LEU A 96 10.00 -18.50 -1.86
N THR A 97 11.33 -18.62 -1.74
CA THR A 97 11.98 -19.89 -1.49
C THR A 97 11.58 -20.49 -0.14
N ILE A 98 11.91 -21.74 0.11
CA ILE A 98 11.65 -22.40 1.41
C ILE A 98 12.33 -21.62 2.55
N GLU A 99 13.60 -21.21 2.36
CA GLU A 99 14.34 -20.45 3.37
C GLU A 99 13.75 -19.05 3.61
N GLN A 100 13.31 -18.37 2.55
CA GLN A 100 12.64 -17.08 2.67
C GLN A 100 11.28 -17.20 3.39
N ASN A 101 10.51 -18.24 3.07
CA ASN A 101 9.25 -18.53 3.76
C ASN A 101 9.47 -18.94 5.22
N LYS A 102 10.58 -19.64 5.51
CA LYS A 102 10.99 -19.94 6.89
C LYS A 102 11.29 -18.67 7.66
N ALA A 103 12.06 -17.74 7.08
CA ALA A 103 12.34 -16.44 7.69
C ALA A 103 11.05 -15.64 7.96
N LEU A 104 10.13 -15.59 6.98
CA LEU A 104 8.82 -14.93 7.12
C LEU A 104 7.99 -15.49 8.27
N ILE A 105 7.82 -16.83 8.34
CA ILE A 105 6.98 -17.44 9.38
C ILE A 105 7.64 -17.35 10.76
N THR A 106 8.96 -17.48 10.82
CA THR A 106 9.71 -17.33 12.08
C THR A 106 9.56 -15.93 12.66
N GLU A 107 9.74 -14.90 11.83
CA GLU A 107 9.55 -13.50 12.24
C GLU A 107 8.14 -13.26 12.75
N PHE A 108 7.14 -13.67 11.99
CA PHE A 108 5.72 -13.48 12.36
C PHE A 108 5.38 -14.19 13.66
N VAL A 109 5.76 -15.46 13.83
CA VAL A 109 5.44 -16.29 15.00
C VAL A 109 6.15 -15.76 16.23
N THR A 110 7.43 -15.47 16.14
CA THR A 110 8.22 -14.93 17.25
C THR A 110 7.61 -13.64 17.77
N LYS A 111 7.25 -12.76 16.87
CA LYS A 111 6.70 -11.46 17.18
C LYS A 111 5.27 -11.51 17.71
N GLU A 112 4.39 -12.22 17.02
CA GLU A 112 2.95 -12.16 17.31
C GLU A 112 2.52 -13.12 18.40
N PHE A 113 3.28 -14.18 18.66
CA PHE A 113 2.88 -15.22 19.62
C PHE A 113 3.91 -15.42 20.74
N VAL A 114 5.16 -15.70 20.39
CA VAL A 114 6.20 -16.06 21.37
C VAL A 114 6.52 -14.88 22.30
N ALA A 115 6.68 -13.70 21.77
CA ALA A 115 6.91 -12.47 22.57
C ALA A 115 5.76 -12.15 23.54
N LYS A 116 4.56 -12.72 23.30
CA LYS A 116 3.40 -12.59 24.21
C LYS A 116 3.31 -13.71 25.25
N GLY A 117 4.28 -14.63 25.25
CA GLY A 117 4.38 -15.72 26.19
C GLY A 117 3.67 -17.01 25.77
N MET A 118 3.27 -17.15 24.50
CA MET A 118 2.76 -18.40 23.92
C MET A 118 3.94 -19.24 23.44
N ILE A 119 3.84 -20.57 23.63
CA ILE A 119 4.73 -21.49 22.91
C ILE A 119 4.09 -21.76 21.58
N ALA A 120 4.88 -21.69 20.51
CA ALA A 120 4.43 -21.92 19.15
C ALA A 120 5.15 -23.12 18.51
N ASP A 121 4.38 -24.13 18.15
CA ASP A 121 4.84 -25.29 17.39
C ASP A 121 4.49 -25.07 15.92
N VAL A 122 5.52 -24.88 15.09
CA VAL A 122 5.41 -24.49 13.68
C VAL A 122 5.81 -25.66 12.80
N CYS A 123 4.94 -26.04 11.87
CA CYS A 123 5.23 -27.06 10.87
C CYS A 123 4.92 -26.49 9.49
N PHE A 124 5.89 -26.54 8.60
CA PHE A 124 5.78 -26.02 7.23
C PHE A 124 5.60 -27.19 6.27
N HIS A 125 4.51 -27.16 5.52
CA HIS A 125 4.14 -28.16 4.52
C HIS A 125 4.26 -27.57 3.12
N ASN A 126 4.71 -28.39 2.17
CA ASN A 126 4.85 -28.00 0.78
C ASN A 126 4.18 -29.04 -0.14
N ASP A 127 2.86 -29.11 -0.03
CA ASP A 127 2.03 -30.08 -0.75
C ASP A 127 2.14 -29.89 -2.26
N VAL A 128 2.26 -31.00 -2.99
CA VAL A 128 2.14 -31.02 -4.44
C VAL A 128 0.69 -31.34 -4.79
N MET A 129 0.02 -30.39 -5.43
CA MET A 129 -1.37 -30.55 -5.89
C MET A 129 -1.45 -31.50 -7.10
N LYS A 130 -2.68 -32.00 -7.41
CA LYS A 130 -2.90 -32.88 -8.58
C LYS A 130 -2.50 -32.25 -9.92
N ASP A 131 -2.45 -30.94 -9.99
CA ASP A 131 -2.02 -30.14 -11.15
C ASP A 131 -0.49 -29.94 -11.21
N GLY A 132 0.28 -30.55 -10.29
CA GLY A 132 1.73 -30.41 -10.19
C GLY A 132 2.19 -29.13 -9.48
N ASN A 133 1.31 -28.20 -9.16
CA ASN A 133 1.64 -26.96 -8.45
C ASN A 133 1.87 -27.22 -6.96
N ARG A 134 2.83 -26.52 -6.37
CA ARG A 134 3.09 -26.57 -4.93
C ARG A 134 2.26 -25.52 -4.20
N GLN A 135 1.72 -25.90 -3.02
CA GLN A 135 1.01 -24.99 -2.13
C GLN A 135 1.70 -24.91 -0.77
N PRO A 136 2.72 -24.08 -0.62
CA PRO A 136 3.39 -23.93 0.66
C PRO A 136 2.44 -23.31 1.69
N HIS A 137 2.38 -23.92 2.88
CA HIS A 137 1.58 -23.43 4.01
C HIS A 137 2.20 -23.85 5.33
N ALA A 138 1.95 -23.07 6.37
CA ALA A 138 2.40 -23.35 7.72
C ALA A 138 1.23 -23.64 8.64
N HIS A 139 1.39 -24.65 9.47
CA HIS A 139 0.56 -24.89 10.65
C HIS A 139 1.28 -24.38 11.88
N VAL A 140 0.60 -23.56 12.66
CA VAL A 140 1.12 -22.98 13.91
C VAL A 140 0.20 -23.38 15.04
N MET A 141 0.63 -24.31 15.88
CA MET A 141 -0.09 -24.68 17.09
C MET A 141 0.42 -23.84 18.28
N LEU A 142 -0.49 -23.20 19.00
CA LEU A 142 -0.18 -22.27 20.09
C LEU A 142 -0.76 -22.79 21.40
N THR A 143 0.00 -22.63 22.49
CA THR A 143 -0.51 -22.85 23.83
C THR A 143 -1.51 -21.77 24.24
N LEU A 144 -2.50 -22.10 25.06
CA LEU A 144 -3.53 -21.19 25.58
C LEU A 144 -3.17 -20.62 26.95
N ARG A 145 -1.99 -20.96 27.45
CA ARG A 145 -1.45 -20.53 28.73
C ARG A 145 -0.07 -19.91 28.53
N LYS A 146 0.21 -18.88 29.31
CA LYS A 146 1.53 -18.28 29.34
C LYS A 146 2.55 -19.27 29.91
N ALA A 147 3.69 -19.43 29.24
CA ALA A 147 4.79 -20.24 29.74
C ALA A 147 5.63 -19.46 30.76
N HIS A 148 6.09 -20.16 31.79
CA HIS A 148 6.97 -19.66 32.85
C HIS A 148 8.02 -20.74 33.16
N GLU A 149 9.05 -20.41 33.94
CA GLU A 149 10.15 -21.34 34.29
C GLU A 149 9.66 -22.67 34.92
N GLU A 150 8.57 -22.63 35.70
CA GLU A 150 7.97 -23.81 36.35
C GLU A 150 6.91 -24.52 35.48
N GLY A 151 6.68 -24.10 34.21
CA GLY A 151 5.71 -24.67 33.29
C GLY A 151 4.61 -23.69 32.85
N PHE A 152 3.34 -24.05 32.99
CA PHE A 152 2.22 -23.27 32.52
C PHE A 152 1.50 -22.49 33.62
N GLY A 153 1.28 -21.20 33.36
CA GLY A 153 0.49 -20.32 34.21
C GLY A 153 -1.02 -20.40 33.99
N LYS A 154 -1.74 -19.34 34.36
CA LYS A 154 -3.19 -19.23 34.14
C LYS A 154 -3.50 -19.11 32.64
N LYS A 155 -4.71 -19.59 32.27
CA LYS A 155 -5.22 -19.44 30.88
C LYS A 155 -5.50 -17.97 30.56
N VAL A 156 -5.00 -17.49 29.44
CA VAL A 156 -5.15 -16.09 29.01
C VAL A 156 -6.36 -15.99 28.08
N ARG A 157 -7.51 -15.58 28.62
CA ARG A 157 -8.77 -15.50 27.86
C ARG A 157 -8.74 -14.43 26.78
N ALA A 158 -8.02 -13.33 26.99
CA ALA A 158 -7.87 -12.25 26.02
C ALA A 158 -7.25 -12.70 24.67
N TRP A 159 -6.55 -13.83 24.65
CA TRP A 159 -6.05 -14.38 23.39
C TRP A 159 -7.17 -14.92 22.47
N ASN A 160 -8.43 -15.01 22.96
CA ASN A 160 -9.60 -15.44 22.19
C ASN A 160 -10.39 -14.26 21.59
N ASP A 161 -9.95 -13.03 21.76
CA ASP A 161 -10.67 -11.87 21.29
C ASP A 161 -10.67 -11.80 19.75
N LYS A 162 -11.84 -11.46 19.19
CA LYS A 162 -12.04 -11.35 17.74
C LYS A 162 -11.14 -10.27 17.13
N GLU A 163 -10.92 -9.17 17.85
CA GLU A 163 -10.05 -8.06 17.43
C GLU A 163 -8.59 -8.50 17.32
N LEU A 164 -8.13 -9.37 18.22
CA LEU A 164 -6.78 -9.91 18.15
C LEU A 164 -6.57 -10.80 16.91
N LEU A 165 -7.62 -11.53 16.50
CA LEU A 165 -7.59 -12.29 15.25
C LEU A 165 -7.51 -11.36 14.03
N LEU A 166 -8.25 -10.25 14.03
CA LEU A 166 -8.18 -9.25 12.96
C LEU A 166 -6.78 -8.60 12.90
N HIS A 167 -6.20 -8.29 14.05
CA HIS A 167 -4.83 -7.81 14.15
C HIS A 167 -3.82 -8.82 13.57
N TRP A 168 -3.91 -10.10 13.93
CA TRP A 168 -3.02 -11.13 13.37
C TRP A 168 -3.16 -11.28 11.86
N ARG A 169 -4.39 -11.11 11.33
CA ARG A 169 -4.65 -11.10 9.88
C ARG A 169 -3.98 -9.94 9.18
N GLU A 170 -4.10 -8.73 9.72
CA GLU A 170 -3.43 -7.53 9.21
C GLU A 170 -1.90 -7.67 9.31
N SER A 171 -1.41 -8.12 10.47
CA SER A 171 0.03 -8.32 10.71
C SER A 171 0.62 -9.34 9.73
N TRP A 172 -0.08 -10.46 9.50
CA TRP A 172 0.36 -11.46 8.51
C TRP A 172 0.43 -10.88 7.09
N ALA A 173 -0.58 -10.13 6.65
CA ALA A 173 -0.55 -9.48 5.34
C ALA A 173 0.64 -8.53 5.22
N ASN A 174 0.87 -7.73 6.25
CA ASN A 174 1.99 -6.78 6.27
C ASN A 174 3.35 -7.48 6.26
N SER A 175 3.55 -8.53 7.09
CA SER A 175 4.79 -9.31 7.10
C SER A 175 5.02 -10.00 5.75
N THR A 176 3.98 -10.58 5.16
CA THR A 176 4.08 -11.22 3.84
C THR A 176 4.45 -10.20 2.76
N ASN A 177 3.77 -9.06 2.72
CA ASN A 177 4.06 -8.00 1.75
C ASN A 177 5.49 -7.44 1.94
N HIS A 178 5.94 -7.36 3.18
CA HIS A 178 7.32 -7.00 3.49
C HIS A 178 8.31 -8.02 2.88
N HIS A 179 8.14 -9.31 3.19
CA HIS A 179 9.03 -10.36 2.69
C HIS A 179 8.99 -10.50 1.16
N LEU A 180 7.83 -10.33 0.53
CA LEU A 180 7.73 -10.28 -0.94
C LEU A 180 8.54 -9.10 -1.49
N ALA A 181 8.37 -7.91 -0.91
CA ALA A 181 9.09 -6.72 -1.34
C ALA A 181 10.61 -6.83 -1.15
N ILE A 182 11.09 -7.35 0.01
CA ILE A 182 12.53 -7.51 0.26
C ILE A 182 13.20 -8.54 -0.65
N ASN A 183 12.42 -9.46 -1.22
CA ASN A 183 12.93 -10.44 -2.17
C ASN A 183 12.68 -10.05 -3.64
N GLY A 184 12.22 -8.80 -3.88
CA GLY A 184 12.12 -8.24 -5.22
C GLY A 184 10.80 -8.51 -5.94
N PHE A 185 9.80 -9.09 -5.26
CA PHE A 185 8.49 -9.38 -5.85
C PHE A 185 7.53 -8.20 -5.67
N ASP A 186 7.00 -7.67 -6.76
CA ASP A 186 5.99 -6.60 -6.76
C ASP A 186 4.57 -7.17 -6.67
N VAL A 187 4.36 -8.08 -5.72
CA VAL A 187 3.07 -8.71 -5.43
C VAL A 187 2.66 -8.34 -4.00
N GLN A 188 1.41 -7.94 -3.83
CA GLN A 188 0.86 -7.62 -2.51
C GLN A 188 -0.39 -8.45 -2.23
N ILE A 189 -0.59 -8.80 -0.95
CA ILE A 189 -1.80 -9.43 -0.45
C ILE A 189 -2.57 -8.42 0.42
N ASP A 190 -3.91 -8.50 0.39
CA ASP A 190 -4.80 -7.62 1.15
C ASP A 190 -5.67 -8.46 2.09
N HIS A 191 -5.73 -8.04 3.35
CA HIS A 191 -6.53 -8.71 4.40
C HIS A 191 -7.98 -8.19 4.48
N ARG A 192 -8.32 -7.09 3.78
CA ARG A 192 -9.64 -6.46 3.81
C ARG A 192 -10.66 -7.27 3.01
N SER A 193 -11.91 -7.27 3.44
CA SER A 193 -13.02 -7.92 2.72
C SER A 193 -13.41 -7.13 1.46
N ASN A 194 -14.05 -7.81 0.50
CA ASN A 194 -14.62 -7.17 -0.69
C ASN A 194 -15.65 -6.09 -0.34
N GLU A 195 -16.46 -6.31 0.71
CA GLU A 195 -17.44 -5.34 1.21
C GLU A 195 -16.78 -4.03 1.65
N VAL A 196 -15.68 -4.10 2.44
CA VAL A 196 -14.91 -2.92 2.88
C VAL A 196 -14.27 -2.20 1.69
N ARG A 197 -13.96 -2.92 0.61
CA ARG A 197 -13.43 -2.40 -0.65
C ARG A 197 -14.54 -1.90 -1.60
N GLY A 198 -15.81 -2.06 -1.23
CA GLY A 198 -16.97 -1.71 -2.05
C GLY A 198 -17.10 -2.56 -3.32
N ILE A 199 -16.60 -3.77 -3.36
CA ILE A 199 -16.66 -4.70 -4.49
C ILE A 199 -17.89 -5.60 -4.29
N GLU A 200 -18.80 -5.62 -5.26
CA GLU A 200 -20.08 -6.37 -5.22
C GLU A 200 -19.90 -7.86 -5.55
N LEU A 201 -18.83 -8.48 -5.06
CA LEU A 201 -18.54 -9.90 -5.22
C LEU A 201 -18.49 -10.56 -3.84
N GLU A 202 -19.01 -11.78 -3.74
CA GLU A 202 -18.93 -12.54 -2.50
C GLU A 202 -17.47 -12.85 -2.15
N PRO A 203 -17.03 -12.59 -0.90
CA PRO A 203 -15.66 -12.89 -0.48
C PRO A 203 -15.40 -14.39 -0.48
N GLN A 204 -14.34 -14.83 -1.13
CA GLN A 204 -13.94 -16.24 -1.13
C GLN A 204 -13.30 -16.63 0.20
N TYR A 205 -13.85 -17.69 0.82
CA TYR A 205 -13.24 -18.33 1.97
C TYR A 205 -12.21 -19.35 1.51
N LYS A 206 -11.04 -19.36 2.14
CA LYS A 206 -10.04 -20.38 1.84
C LYS A 206 -10.30 -21.66 2.60
N ILE A 207 -9.97 -22.76 1.92
CA ILE A 207 -10.01 -24.10 2.44
C ILE A 207 -8.89 -24.25 3.47
N GLY A 208 -9.22 -24.16 4.77
CA GLY A 208 -8.27 -24.47 5.85
C GLY A 208 -8.17 -25.96 6.12
N PRO A 209 -7.17 -26.43 6.87
CA PRO A 209 -7.12 -27.81 7.34
C PRO A 209 -8.21 -28.01 8.38
N SER A 210 -9.16 -28.83 8.04
CA SER A 210 -10.20 -29.39 8.87
C SER A 210 -10.22 -30.91 8.66
N ASP A 211 -11.06 -31.63 9.35
CA ASP A 211 -11.27 -33.03 8.99
C ASP A 211 -11.71 -33.15 7.51
N ALA A 212 -11.68 -34.37 6.95
CA ALA A 212 -11.90 -34.55 5.51
C ALA A 212 -13.28 -34.05 5.05
N SER A 213 -14.31 -34.13 5.88
CA SER A 213 -15.68 -33.72 5.58
C SER A 213 -15.83 -32.21 5.62
N GLU A 214 -15.28 -31.54 6.63
CA GLU A 214 -15.32 -30.10 6.77
C GLU A 214 -14.42 -29.40 5.69
N ARG A 215 -13.33 -30.04 5.31
CA ARG A 215 -12.45 -29.58 4.21
C ARG A 215 -13.16 -29.64 2.88
N MET A 216 -13.91 -30.72 2.64
CA MET A 216 -14.70 -30.88 1.43
C MET A 216 -15.79 -29.84 1.36
N ALA A 217 -16.53 -29.60 2.43
CA ALA A 217 -17.58 -28.58 2.48
C ALA A 217 -17.02 -27.16 2.23
N ARG A 218 -15.89 -26.82 2.83
CA ARG A 218 -15.22 -25.51 2.58
C ARG A 218 -14.65 -25.39 1.17
N PHE A 219 -14.21 -26.51 0.60
CA PHE A 219 -13.76 -26.54 -0.80
C PHE A 219 -14.94 -26.32 -1.75
N GLU A 220 -16.06 -27.01 -1.49
CA GLU A 220 -17.30 -26.83 -2.25
C GLU A 220 -17.80 -25.39 -2.14
N ASP A 221 -17.81 -24.80 -0.93
CA ASP A 221 -18.16 -23.39 -0.73
C ASP A 221 -17.22 -22.44 -1.48
N HIS A 222 -15.92 -22.66 -1.43
CA HIS A 222 -14.96 -21.83 -2.17
C HIS A 222 -15.18 -21.92 -3.68
N GLN A 223 -15.40 -23.14 -4.20
CA GLN A 223 -15.70 -23.34 -5.62
C GLN A 223 -17.08 -22.74 -5.99
N ARG A 224 -18.08 -22.87 -5.12
CA ARG A 224 -19.39 -22.26 -5.30
C ARG A 224 -19.27 -20.74 -5.43
N ILE A 225 -18.61 -20.09 -4.48
CA ILE A 225 -18.41 -18.63 -4.46
C ILE A 225 -17.60 -18.18 -5.68
N ALA A 226 -16.53 -18.89 -6.06
CA ALA A 226 -15.75 -18.57 -7.25
C ALA A 226 -16.60 -18.69 -8.53
N ARG A 227 -17.42 -19.75 -8.61
CA ARG A 227 -18.33 -19.99 -9.73
C ARG A 227 -19.41 -18.91 -9.80
N GLU A 228 -20.05 -18.59 -8.68
CA GLU A 228 -21.09 -17.58 -8.58
C GLU A 228 -20.56 -16.19 -8.93
N ASN A 229 -19.42 -15.80 -8.37
CA ASN A 229 -18.72 -14.57 -8.75
C ASN A 229 -18.35 -14.55 -10.23
N GLY A 230 -17.81 -15.65 -10.76
CA GLY A 230 -17.50 -15.78 -12.18
C GLY A 230 -18.76 -15.69 -13.06
N THR A 231 -19.87 -16.28 -12.63
CA THR A 231 -21.18 -16.18 -13.32
C THR A 231 -21.69 -14.73 -13.30
N LEU A 232 -21.62 -14.07 -12.14
CA LEU A 232 -21.99 -12.66 -12.02
C LEU A 232 -21.14 -11.76 -12.91
N LEU A 233 -19.83 -12.03 -13.00
CA LEU A 233 -18.92 -11.30 -13.91
C LEU A 233 -19.21 -11.61 -15.41
N LEU A 234 -19.76 -12.77 -15.75
CA LEU A 234 -20.23 -13.07 -17.11
C LEU A 234 -21.50 -12.29 -17.46
N GLU A 235 -22.43 -12.20 -16.51
CA GLU A 235 -23.68 -11.46 -16.65
C GLU A 235 -23.46 -9.95 -16.63
N GLN A 236 -22.60 -9.48 -15.71
CA GLN A 236 -22.30 -8.07 -15.44
C GLN A 236 -20.78 -7.82 -15.47
N PRO A 237 -20.16 -7.79 -16.65
CA PRO A 237 -18.71 -7.59 -16.79
C PRO A 237 -18.22 -6.23 -16.26
N GLU A 238 -19.12 -5.25 -16.15
CA GLU A 238 -18.85 -3.91 -15.62
C GLU A 238 -18.37 -3.95 -14.18
N ILE A 239 -18.80 -4.93 -13.37
CA ILE A 239 -18.35 -5.08 -11.97
C ILE A 239 -16.83 -5.21 -11.86
N ALA A 240 -16.20 -5.96 -12.79
CA ALA A 240 -14.75 -6.08 -12.82
C ALA A 240 -14.06 -4.75 -13.16
N LEU A 241 -14.62 -4.01 -14.11
CA LEU A 241 -14.10 -2.74 -14.57
C LEU A 241 -14.26 -1.65 -13.50
N ASP A 242 -15.44 -1.59 -12.87
CA ASP A 242 -15.72 -0.67 -11.78
C ASP A 242 -14.82 -0.93 -10.55
N ALA A 243 -14.60 -2.20 -10.20
CA ALA A 243 -13.72 -2.56 -9.11
C ALA A 243 -12.27 -2.08 -9.34
N LEU A 244 -11.78 -2.21 -10.57
CA LEU A 244 -10.45 -1.72 -10.97
C LEU A 244 -10.38 -0.19 -10.94
N THR A 245 -11.40 0.49 -11.48
CA THR A 245 -11.43 1.96 -11.58
C THR A 245 -11.81 2.66 -10.27
N LYS A 246 -12.06 1.95 -9.18
CA LYS A 246 -12.12 2.53 -7.82
C LYS A 246 -10.74 2.95 -7.29
N GLU A 247 -9.69 2.21 -7.63
CA GLU A 247 -8.34 2.44 -7.10
C GLU A 247 -7.39 3.09 -8.12
N GLN A 248 -7.61 2.92 -9.42
CA GLN A 248 -6.76 3.45 -10.50
C GLN A 248 -7.58 3.87 -11.72
N SER A 249 -7.32 5.06 -12.27
CA SER A 249 -8.04 5.53 -13.47
C SER A 249 -7.72 4.71 -14.70
N THR A 250 -6.51 4.17 -14.80
CA THR A 250 -6.10 3.31 -15.91
C THR A 250 -5.52 1.99 -15.39
N PHE A 251 -5.66 0.93 -16.15
CA PHE A 251 -5.18 -0.41 -15.80
C PHE A 251 -4.65 -1.15 -17.03
N THR A 252 -3.87 -2.20 -16.79
CA THR A 252 -3.33 -3.08 -17.84
C THR A 252 -4.19 -4.35 -17.99
N HIS A 253 -4.02 -5.07 -19.10
CA HIS A 253 -4.59 -6.43 -19.25
C HIS A 253 -4.22 -7.35 -18.09
N ARG A 254 -3.04 -7.17 -17.56
CA ARG A 254 -2.54 -7.96 -16.42
C ARG A 254 -3.31 -7.68 -15.13
N ASP A 255 -3.63 -6.43 -14.86
CA ASP A 255 -4.43 -6.05 -13.70
C ASP A 255 -5.82 -6.64 -13.81
N LEU A 256 -6.41 -6.57 -15.02
CA LEU A 256 -7.69 -7.19 -15.34
C LEU A 256 -7.63 -8.72 -15.18
N ALA A 257 -6.63 -9.38 -15.76
CA ALA A 257 -6.46 -10.83 -15.65
C ALA A 257 -6.27 -11.27 -14.19
N ARG A 258 -5.50 -10.51 -13.41
CA ARG A 258 -5.31 -10.76 -11.98
C ARG A 258 -6.61 -10.65 -11.18
N PHE A 259 -7.43 -9.65 -11.50
CA PHE A 259 -8.73 -9.48 -10.86
C PHE A 259 -9.66 -10.66 -11.17
N ILE A 260 -9.82 -11.00 -12.46
CA ILE A 260 -10.71 -12.09 -12.90
C ILE A 260 -10.25 -13.44 -12.35
N ASN A 261 -8.96 -13.76 -12.43
CA ASN A 261 -8.43 -15.03 -11.89
C ASN A 261 -8.70 -15.21 -10.39
N ARG A 262 -8.80 -14.12 -9.64
CA ARG A 262 -9.16 -14.17 -8.21
C ARG A 262 -10.62 -14.55 -7.98
N HIS A 263 -11.52 -14.29 -8.94
CA HIS A 263 -12.97 -14.41 -8.79
C HIS A 263 -13.59 -15.46 -9.69
N THR A 264 -12.81 -16.38 -10.26
CA THR A 264 -13.27 -17.49 -11.11
C THR A 264 -12.78 -18.82 -10.57
N GLU A 265 -13.55 -19.88 -10.84
CA GLU A 265 -13.29 -21.23 -10.29
C GLU A 265 -12.19 -21.99 -11.04
N HIS A 266 -12.21 -21.90 -12.38
CA HIS A 266 -11.29 -22.68 -13.23
C HIS A 266 -10.94 -21.92 -14.52
N ALA A 267 -9.96 -22.43 -15.27
CA ALA A 267 -9.41 -21.76 -16.44
C ALA A 267 -10.46 -21.48 -17.53
N GLU A 268 -11.42 -22.38 -17.75
CA GLU A 268 -12.48 -22.19 -18.73
C GLU A 268 -13.39 -21.01 -18.37
N GLN A 269 -13.87 -20.95 -17.10
CA GLN A 269 -14.66 -19.80 -16.62
C GLN A 269 -13.85 -18.51 -16.66
N PHE A 270 -12.56 -18.55 -16.29
CA PHE A 270 -11.66 -17.42 -16.42
C PHE A 270 -11.62 -16.90 -17.87
N ASN A 271 -11.42 -17.80 -18.85
CA ASN A 271 -11.35 -17.42 -20.25
C ASN A 271 -12.67 -16.81 -20.75
N GLN A 272 -13.82 -17.39 -20.37
CA GLN A 272 -15.13 -16.86 -20.70
C GLN A 272 -15.36 -15.46 -20.10
N VAL A 273 -15.08 -15.28 -18.81
CA VAL A 273 -15.21 -13.98 -18.13
C VAL A 273 -14.24 -12.97 -18.73
N PHE A 274 -12.99 -13.36 -18.97
CA PHE A 274 -11.99 -12.47 -19.53
C PHE A 274 -12.36 -12.01 -20.94
N ALA A 275 -12.82 -12.92 -21.81
CA ALA A 275 -13.34 -12.57 -23.12
C ALA A 275 -14.58 -11.67 -23.04
N ARG A 276 -15.50 -11.97 -22.11
CA ARG A 276 -16.71 -11.17 -21.90
C ARG A 276 -16.39 -9.75 -21.43
N VAL A 277 -15.49 -9.58 -20.46
CA VAL A 277 -15.05 -8.26 -19.99
C VAL A 277 -14.30 -7.50 -21.08
N LYS A 278 -13.46 -8.18 -21.88
CA LYS A 278 -12.79 -7.56 -23.03
C LYS A 278 -13.75 -7.08 -24.11
N SER A 279 -14.88 -7.74 -24.31
CA SER A 279 -15.91 -7.34 -25.26
C SER A 279 -16.92 -6.35 -24.67
N CYS A 280 -16.76 -5.96 -23.41
CA CYS A 280 -17.65 -5.02 -22.75
C CYS A 280 -17.53 -3.62 -23.39
N PRO A 281 -18.64 -2.96 -23.78
CA PRO A 281 -18.62 -1.61 -24.34
C PRO A 281 -18.03 -0.57 -23.37
N GLU A 282 -18.06 -0.84 -22.07
CA GLU A 282 -17.45 0.01 -21.06
C GLU A 282 -15.90 0.00 -21.07
N LEU A 283 -15.27 -1.03 -21.64
CA LEU A 283 -13.82 -1.11 -21.72
C LEU A 283 -13.28 -0.24 -22.87
N VAL A 284 -12.46 0.73 -22.53
CA VAL A 284 -11.86 1.65 -23.51
C VAL A 284 -10.34 1.46 -23.52
N PHE A 285 -9.80 1.26 -24.72
CA PHE A 285 -8.35 1.28 -24.94
C PHE A 285 -7.85 2.72 -25.01
N LEU A 286 -6.84 3.08 -24.22
CA LEU A 286 -6.29 4.43 -24.14
C LEU A 286 -5.00 4.62 -24.94
N GLY A 287 -4.28 3.56 -25.23
CA GLY A 287 -2.95 3.62 -25.87
C GLY A 287 -1.89 2.84 -25.10
N LEU A 288 -0.62 3.19 -25.33
CA LEU A 288 0.55 2.55 -24.69
C LEU A 288 1.20 3.50 -23.68
N ASP A 289 1.64 2.95 -22.56
CA ASP A 289 2.45 3.70 -21.60
C ASP A 289 3.93 3.77 -22.02
N ALA A 290 4.77 4.46 -21.23
CA ALA A 290 6.21 4.60 -21.46
C ALA A 290 6.96 3.25 -21.51
N LYS A 291 6.39 2.19 -20.92
CA LYS A 291 6.91 0.82 -20.93
C LYS A 291 6.34 -0.01 -22.09
N LYS A 292 5.64 0.61 -23.03
CA LYS A 292 4.93 -0.04 -24.14
C LYS A 292 3.82 -1.01 -23.69
N GLN A 293 3.28 -0.85 -22.47
CA GLN A 293 2.16 -1.66 -21.99
C GLN A 293 0.83 -1.01 -22.42
N GLN A 294 -0.10 -1.82 -22.88
CA GLN A 294 -1.46 -1.37 -23.21
C GLN A 294 -2.18 -0.88 -21.96
N ARG A 295 -2.75 0.32 -22.03
CA ARG A 295 -3.54 0.94 -20.98
C ARG A 295 -5.00 0.99 -21.36
N PHE A 296 -5.83 0.68 -20.39
CA PHE A 296 -7.28 0.63 -20.52
C PHE A 296 -7.94 1.45 -19.41
N SER A 297 -9.16 1.85 -19.64
CA SER A 297 -10.04 2.45 -18.64
C SER A 297 -11.48 2.06 -18.91
N THR A 298 -12.44 2.72 -18.27
CA THR A 298 -13.86 2.57 -18.53
C THR A 298 -14.42 3.84 -19.17
N GLN A 299 -15.50 3.67 -19.97
CA GLN A 299 -16.22 4.82 -20.53
C GLN A 299 -16.78 5.72 -19.43
N SER A 300 -17.23 5.12 -18.31
CA SER A 300 -17.69 5.84 -17.13
C SER A 300 -16.58 6.68 -16.48
N MET A 301 -15.33 6.17 -16.39
CA MET A 301 -14.20 6.94 -15.86
C MET A 301 -13.82 8.09 -16.81
N LEU A 302 -13.77 7.85 -18.11
CA LEU A 302 -13.54 8.91 -19.11
C LEU A 302 -14.60 10.02 -19.01
N ASN A 303 -15.87 9.63 -18.93
CA ASN A 303 -16.97 10.57 -18.81
C ASN A 303 -16.90 11.37 -17.52
N LEU A 304 -16.49 10.74 -16.41
CA LEU A 304 -16.31 11.38 -15.12
C LEU A 304 -15.19 12.43 -15.16
N GLU A 305 -14.04 12.07 -15.71
CA GLU A 305 -12.91 13.00 -15.87
C GLU A 305 -13.24 14.12 -16.86
N ALA A 306 -13.90 13.82 -17.96
CA ALA A 306 -14.36 14.83 -18.91
C ALA A 306 -15.42 15.76 -18.28
N SER A 307 -16.33 15.24 -17.45
CA SER A 307 -17.30 16.05 -16.69
C SER A 307 -16.60 16.98 -15.72
N MET A 308 -15.65 16.44 -14.94
CA MET A 308 -14.84 17.23 -14.00
C MET A 308 -14.12 18.39 -14.70
N MET A 309 -13.50 18.13 -15.85
CA MET A 309 -12.75 19.16 -16.58
C MET A 309 -13.67 20.22 -17.19
N ARG A 310 -14.85 19.86 -17.71
CA ARG A 310 -15.85 20.83 -18.19
C ARG A 310 -16.32 21.75 -17.07
N HIS A 311 -16.64 21.19 -15.89
CA HIS A 311 -17.04 22.00 -14.73
C HIS A 311 -15.88 22.90 -14.26
N ALA A 312 -14.64 22.40 -14.28
CA ALA A 312 -13.46 23.20 -13.98
C ALA A 312 -13.27 24.36 -14.98
N GLU A 313 -13.42 24.08 -16.28
CA GLU A 313 -13.38 25.09 -17.33
C GLU A 313 -14.47 26.17 -17.18
N HIS A 314 -15.69 25.76 -16.83
CA HIS A 314 -16.79 26.70 -16.55
C HIS A 314 -16.47 27.61 -15.37
N LEU A 315 -15.88 27.08 -14.29
CA LEU A 315 -15.47 27.89 -13.14
C LEU A 315 -14.33 28.85 -13.52
N ASP A 316 -13.33 28.39 -14.29
CA ASP A 316 -12.19 29.20 -14.68
C ASP A 316 -12.58 30.37 -15.58
N ASN A 317 -13.55 30.15 -16.47
CA ASN A 317 -14.08 31.13 -17.43
C ASN A 317 -15.02 32.17 -16.76
N ARG A 318 -15.50 31.97 -15.55
CA ARG A 318 -16.30 32.96 -14.82
C ARG A 318 -15.44 34.14 -14.38
N LEU A 319 -15.98 35.35 -14.52
CA LEU A 319 -15.26 36.58 -14.19
C LEU A 319 -15.71 37.20 -12.85
N ASN A 320 -16.11 36.35 -11.91
CA ASN A 320 -16.59 36.73 -10.59
C ASN A 320 -15.43 36.84 -9.57
N HIS A 321 -15.78 37.12 -8.32
CA HIS A 321 -14.90 37.08 -7.14
C HIS A 321 -13.63 37.95 -7.27
N GLU A 322 -13.74 39.15 -7.89
CA GLU A 322 -12.66 40.12 -7.92
C GLU A 322 -12.51 40.81 -6.54
N VAL A 323 -11.27 40.92 -6.10
CA VAL A 323 -10.92 41.58 -4.84
C VAL A 323 -10.38 42.99 -5.12
N SER A 324 -10.77 43.97 -4.27
CA SER A 324 -10.29 45.33 -4.42
C SER A 324 -8.79 45.44 -4.15
N LYS A 325 -8.10 46.33 -4.90
CA LYS A 325 -6.67 46.57 -4.70
C LYS A 325 -6.32 47.00 -3.28
N ASN A 326 -7.21 47.83 -2.65
CA ASN A 326 -7.01 48.27 -1.27
C ASN A 326 -7.03 47.10 -0.29
N ALA A 327 -7.92 46.14 -0.46
CA ALA A 327 -7.98 44.94 0.40
C ALA A 327 -6.71 44.05 0.24
N ILE A 328 -6.16 43.98 -0.99
CA ILE A 328 -4.94 43.23 -1.25
C ILE A 328 -3.74 43.91 -0.58
N GLU A 329 -3.59 45.25 -0.75
CA GLU A 329 -2.48 45.97 -0.15
C GLU A 329 -2.56 45.96 1.40
N LYS A 330 -3.74 46.07 1.95
CA LYS A 330 -3.96 45.96 3.41
C LYS A 330 -3.54 44.55 3.92
N ALA A 331 -3.88 43.50 3.20
CA ALA A 331 -3.46 42.13 3.55
C ALA A 331 -1.93 41.93 3.45
N LYS A 332 -1.25 42.62 2.53
CA LYS A 332 0.22 42.63 2.43
C LYS A 332 0.87 43.39 3.58
N GLU A 333 0.27 44.48 4.02
CA GLU A 333 0.78 45.26 5.16
C GLU A 333 0.70 44.47 6.48
N THR A 334 -0.33 43.65 6.66
CA THR A 334 -0.51 42.84 7.88
C THR A 334 0.41 41.65 7.94
N ARG A 335 0.93 41.18 6.79
CA ARG A 335 1.75 39.96 6.67
C ARG A 335 2.98 40.18 5.78
N SER A 336 4.16 39.88 6.30
CA SER A 336 5.39 39.89 5.51
C SER A 336 5.43 38.70 4.52
N LEU A 337 4.98 38.95 3.29
CA LEU A 337 5.00 37.97 2.20
C LEU A 337 6.31 38.05 1.42
N SER A 338 6.75 36.92 0.84
CA SER A 338 7.80 36.97 -0.17
C SER A 338 7.24 37.39 -1.53
N GLN A 339 8.11 37.78 -2.45
CA GLN A 339 7.75 38.12 -3.82
C GLN A 339 6.93 37.02 -4.51
N GLU A 340 7.30 35.74 -4.29
CA GLU A 340 6.58 34.58 -4.81
C GLU A 340 5.18 34.45 -4.19
N GLN A 341 5.08 34.65 -2.87
CA GLN A 341 3.79 34.66 -2.16
C GLN A 341 2.92 35.86 -2.54
N GLU A 342 3.51 37.02 -2.78
CA GLU A 342 2.74 38.17 -3.27
C GLU A 342 2.20 37.95 -4.68
N THR A 343 2.99 37.33 -5.55
CA THR A 343 2.54 36.92 -6.89
C THR A 343 1.37 35.95 -6.81
N ALA A 344 1.49 34.96 -5.94
CA ALA A 344 0.43 33.98 -5.71
C ALA A 344 -0.83 34.61 -5.06
N LEU A 345 -0.66 35.56 -4.13
CA LEU A 345 -1.79 36.33 -3.56
C LEU A 345 -2.54 37.11 -4.64
N ASN A 346 -1.79 37.84 -5.48
CA ASN A 346 -2.37 38.57 -6.59
C ASN A 346 -3.14 37.61 -7.54
N TYR A 347 -2.58 36.44 -7.87
CA TYR A 347 -3.26 35.43 -8.68
C TYR A 347 -4.55 34.91 -8.03
N LEU A 348 -4.54 34.61 -6.72
CA LEU A 348 -5.71 34.11 -5.97
C LEU A 348 -6.84 35.11 -5.91
N THR A 349 -6.52 36.40 -5.87
CA THR A 349 -7.45 37.52 -5.72
C THR A 349 -7.96 38.10 -7.04
N THR A 350 -7.43 37.63 -8.18
CA THR A 350 -7.96 37.99 -9.52
C THR A 350 -9.31 37.36 -9.80
N LYS A 351 -9.99 37.88 -10.82
CA LYS A 351 -11.22 37.27 -11.39
C LYS A 351 -11.03 35.79 -11.70
N GLY A 352 -12.11 35.05 -11.69
CA GLY A 352 -12.15 33.61 -11.96
C GLY A 352 -12.53 32.81 -10.71
N ASP A 353 -13.41 31.85 -10.90
CA ASP A 353 -13.98 31.07 -9.80
C ASP A 353 -13.18 29.78 -9.55
N LEU A 354 -12.13 29.50 -10.32
CA LEU A 354 -11.18 28.41 -10.09
C LEU A 354 -9.75 28.98 -9.99
N LYS A 355 -9.07 28.69 -8.89
CA LYS A 355 -7.65 29.04 -8.73
C LYS A 355 -6.91 27.87 -8.13
N SER A 356 -5.77 27.53 -8.71
CA SER A 356 -4.88 26.45 -8.26
C SER A 356 -3.54 27.00 -7.79
N VAL A 357 -3.06 26.53 -6.65
CA VAL A 357 -1.72 26.84 -6.13
C VAL A 357 -0.97 25.54 -5.87
N VAL A 358 0.15 25.39 -6.53
CA VAL A 358 1.08 24.29 -6.34
C VAL A 358 2.20 24.78 -5.44
N GLY A 359 2.30 24.22 -4.25
CA GLY A 359 3.34 24.65 -3.32
C GLY A 359 4.07 23.46 -2.72
N TYR A 360 5.39 23.47 -2.81
CA TYR A 360 6.23 22.43 -2.25
C TYR A 360 6.13 22.38 -0.72
N ALA A 361 6.65 21.27 -0.13
CA ALA A 361 6.65 21.13 1.32
C ALA A 361 7.45 22.27 1.99
N GLY A 362 6.81 22.99 2.90
CA GLY A 362 7.48 24.04 3.68
C GLY A 362 7.61 25.41 3.01
N THR A 363 6.85 25.71 1.93
CA THR A 363 6.85 27.00 1.23
C THR A 363 5.92 28.06 1.87
N GLY A 364 5.20 27.71 2.93
CA GLY A 364 4.31 28.65 3.62
C GLY A 364 2.94 28.83 2.98
N LYS A 365 2.38 27.76 2.37
CA LYS A 365 1.03 27.74 1.78
C LYS A 365 -0.05 28.32 2.69
N SER A 366 -0.12 27.83 3.93
CA SER A 366 -1.14 28.27 4.87
C SER A 366 -0.97 29.72 5.31
N TYR A 367 0.26 30.24 5.32
CA TYR A 367 0.56 31.63 5.60
C TYR A 367 0.02 32.55 4.48
N LEU A 368 0.21 32.16 3.21
CA LEU A 368 -0.39 32.81 2.05
C LEU A 368 -1.92 32.78 2.12
N LEU A 369 -2.52 31.66 2.49
CA LEU A 369 -3.98 31.56 2.63
C LEU A 369 -4.54 32.50 3.71
N GLY A 370 -3.79 32.76 4.76
CA GLY A 370 -4.18 33.74 5.76
C GLY A 370 -4.27 35.16 5.19
N ALA A 371 -3.30 35.58 4.37
CA ALA A 371 -3.35 36.86 3.66
C ALA A 371 -4.51 36.90 2.65
N ALA A 372 -4.71 35.83 1.90
CA ALA A 372 -5.81 35.73 0.95
C ALA A 372 -7.18 35.81 1.63
N ARG A 373 -7.35 35.11 2.79
CA ARG A 373 -8.56 35.19 3.61
C ARG A 373 -8.86 36.65 4.01
N GLU A 374 -7.87 37.37 4.55
CA GLU A 374 -8.03 38.76 4.98
C GLU A 374 -8.48 39.66 3.81
N ALA A 375 -7.89 39.49 2.62
CA ALA A 375 -8.28 40.24 1.43
C ALA A 375 -9.70 39.89 0.93
N TRP A 376 -10.10 38.62 0.99
CA TRP A 376 -11.44 38.18 0.59
C TRP A 376 -12.52 38.64 1.57
N GLU A 377 -12.29 38.50 2.89
CA GLU A 377 -13.23 38.93 3.93
C GLU A 377 -13.44 40.44 3.94
N GLU A 378 -12.36 41.22 3.74
CA GLU A 378 -12.45 42.69 3.57
C GLU A 378 -13.28 43.06 2.33
N SER A 379 -13.32 42.20 1.31
CA SER A 379 -14.15 42.38 0.11
C SER A 379 -15.57 41.83 0.25
N GLY A 380 -15.95 41.33 1.45
CA GLY A 380 -17.30 40.86 1.79
C GLY A 380 -17.58 39.39 1.36
N TYR A 381 -16.57 38.60 1.09
CA TYR A 381 -16.71 37.17 0.84
C TYR A 381 -16.63 36.37 2.14
N ARG A 382 -17.30 35.22 2.18
CA ARG A 382 -17.23 34.26 3.27
C ARG A 382 -16.25 33.13 2.86
N VAL A 383 -15.20 32.91 3.65
CA VAL A 383 -14.18 31.92 3.35
C VAL A 383 -14.38 30.68 4.20
N GLN A 384 -14.42 29.51 3.56
CA GLN A 384 -14.54 28.21 4.20
C GLN A 384 -13.41 27.30 3.74
N GLY A 385 -12.88 26.45 4.64
CA GLY A 385 -11.82 25.51 4.36
C GLY A 385 -12.28 24.06 4.35
N ALA A 386 -11.65 23.24 3.50
CA ALA A 386 -11.81 21.81 3.50
C ALA A 386 -10.46 21.10 3.29
N ALA A 387 -10.30 19.92 3.89
CA ALA A 387 -9.14 19.05 3.65
C ALA A 387 -9.55 17.58 3.77
N LEU A 388 -8.73 16.68 3.25
CA LEU A 388 -9.04 15.26 3.29
C LEU A 388 -9.01 14.69 4.72
N SER A 389 -8.07 15.13 5.55
CA SER A 389 -7.89 14.65 6.94
C SER A 389 -8.28 15.71 7.97
N GLY A 390 -8.66 15.23 9.18
CA GLY A 390 -8.97 16.14 10.30
C GLY A 390 -7.78 17.01 10.71
N ILE A 391 -6.56 16.46 10.71
CA ILE A 391 -5.32 17.20 11.03
C ILE A 391 -5.07 18.30 10.00
N ALA A 392 -5.18 17.98 8.71
CA ALA A 392 -4.99 18.98 7.67
C ALA A 392 -6.03 20.12 7.78
N ALA A 393 -7.30 19.79 8.07
CA ALA A 393 -8.33 20.79 8.29
C ALA A 393 -8.04 21.66 9.54
N LEU A 394 -7.57 21.06 10.64
CA LEU A 394 -7.17 21.81 11.84
C LEU A 394 -5.97 22.73 11.56
N ASN A 395 -4.93 22.19 10.91
CA ASN A 395 -3.74 22.95 10.54
C ASN A 395 -4.10 24.15 9.62
N LEU A 396 -5.01 23.93 8.68
CA LEU A 396 -5.52 25.00 7.83
C LEU A 396 -6.24 26.08 8.67
N ASN A 397 -7.10 25.65 9.59
CA ASN A 397 -7.80 26.57 10.50
C ASN A 397 -6.82 27.36 11.37
N ASP A 398 -5.88 26.70 12.04
CA ASP A 398 -4.99 27.34 13.02
C ASP A 398 -3.97 28.27 12.34
N SER A 399 -3.48 27.92 11.15
CA SER A 399 -2.43 28.66 10.45
C SER A 399 -2.95 29.78 9.55
N SER A 400 -4.13 29.64 8.95
CA SER A 400 -4.74 30.64 8.07
C SER A 400 -5.89 31.42 8.72
N GLY A 401 -6.49 30.89 9.79
CA GLY A 401 -7.72 31.41 10.40
C GLY A 401 -8.99 31.08 9.60
N ILE A 402 -8.92 30.24 8.56
CA ILE A 402 -10.07 29.82 7.77
C ILE A 402 -10.81 28.71 8.51
N GLU A 403 -12.09 28.89 8.83
CA GLU A 403 -12.91 27.82 9.42
C GLU A 403 -12.92 26.61 8.50
N SER A 404 -12.31 25.51 8.96
CA SER A 404 -12.02 24.36 8.12
C SER A 404 -12.60 23.06 8.66
N ARG A 405 -12.94 22.13 7.75
CA ARG A 405 -13.50 20.82 8.06
C ARG A 405 -13.00 19.75 7.10
N THR A 406 -13.29 18.49 7.38
CA THR A 406 -12.98 17.43 6.43
C THR A 406 -13.95 17.48 5.24
N ILE A 407 -13.49 17.06 4.05
CA ILE A 407 -14.33 16.95 2.85
C ILE A 407 -15.54 16.04 3.10
N ALA A 408 -15.37 14.94 3.82
CA ALA A 408 -16.48 14.07 4.22
C ALA A 408 -17.54 14.82 5.06
N SER A 409 -17.09 15.66 6.00
CA SER A 409 -18.00 16.51 6.80
C SER A 409 -18.67 17.58 5.96
N LEU A 410 -17.94 18.16 4.99
CA LEU A 410 -18.50 19.13 4.04
C LEU A 410 -19.64 18.48 3.25
N PHE A 411 -19.40 17.36 2.59
CA PHE A 411 -20.42 16.65 1.80
C PHE A 411 -21.61 16.20 2.64
N TYR A 412 -21.38 15.66 3.84
CA TYR A 412 -22.46 15.28 4.74
C TYR A 412 -23.37 16.47 5.08
N ARG A 413 -22.81 17.65 5.32
CA ARG A 413 -23.58 18.86 5.65
C ARG A 413 -24.32 19.41 4.43
N LEU A 414 -23.73 19.35 3.24
CA LEU A 414 -24.40 19.70 1.98
C LEU A 414 -25.60 18.76 1.72
N ASP A 415 -25.40 17.44 1.85
CA ASP A 415 -26.46 16.44 1.69
C ASP A 415 -27.62 16.61 2.68
N LYS A 416 -27.31 17.06 3.90
CA LYS A 416 -28.33 17.34 4.94
C LYS A 416 -28.89 18.75 4.88
N ASN A 417 -28.49 19.56 3.89
CA ASN A 417 -28.87 20.98 3.79
C ASN A 417 -28.59 21.81 5.08
N THR A 418 -27.63 21.37 5.90
CA THR A 418 -27.18 22.10 7.10
C THR A 418 -26.04 23.08 6.79
N LEU A 419 -25.50 23.05 5.60
CA LEU A 419 -24.57 23.98 5.01
C LEU A 419 -25.04 24.28 3.58
N GLN A 420 -24.98 25.53 3.17
CA GLN A 420 -25.23 25.95 1.80
C GLN A 420 -24.10 26.86 1.35
N LEU A 421 -23.55 26.55 0.19
CA LEU A 421 -22.63 27.42 -0.53
C LEU A 421 -23.42 28.39 -1.39
N GLY A 422 -22.89 29.58 -1.64
CA GLY A 422 -23.50 30.58 -2.49
C GLY A 422 -22.46 31.45 -3.20
N SER A 423 -22.92 32.38 -4.02
CA SER A 423 -22.08 33.24 -4.87
C SER A 423 -21.14 34.19 -4.12
N ARG A 424 -21.23 34.29 -2.79
CA ARG A 424 -20.27 35.03 -1.96
C ARG A 424 -19.34 34.11 -1.16
N ASP A 425 -19.35 32.82 -1.44
CA ASP A 425 -18.52 31.88 -0.74
C ASP A 425 -17.25 31.56 -1.55
N ILE A 426 -16.14 31.43 -0.82
CA ILE A 426 -14.88 30.96 -1.33
C ILE A 426 -14.53 29.69 -0.56
N LEU A 427 -14.48 28.55 -1.27
CA LEU A 427 -14.08 27.28 -0.71
C LEU A 427 -12.61 27.02 -1.00
N VAL A 428 -11.82 26.96 0.06
CA VAL A 428 -10.38 26.64 -0.01
C VAL A 428 -10.20 25.16 0.33
N VAL A 429 -9.55 24.42 -0.55
CA VAL A 429 -9.24 22.99 -0.36
C VAL A 429 -7.75 22.81 -0.26
N ASP A 430 -7.27 22.42 0.92
CA ASP A 430 -5.86 22.12 1.17
C ASP A 430 -5.55 20.61 1.00
N GLU A 431 -4.31 20.30 0.73
CA GLU A 431 -3.81 18.95 0.37
C GLU A 431 -4.60 18.33 -0.81
N ALA A 432 -4.97 19.16 -1.81
CA ALA A 432 -5.77 18.75 -2.96
C ALA A 432 -5.12 17.63 -3.80
N GLY A 433 -3.79 17.46 -3.74
CA GLY A 433 -3.06 16.37 -4.39
C GLY A 433 -3.44 14.96 -3.90
N MET A 434 -4.08 14.87 -2.73
CA MET A 434 -4.57 13.59 -2.18
C MET A 434 -6.01 13.24 -2.57
N LEU A 435 -6.70 14.08 -3.33
CA LEU A 435 -8.08 13.81 -3.75
C LEU A 435 -8.09 12.94 -5.00
N GLY A 436 -8.98 11.94 -5.02
CA GLY A 436 -9.26 11.17 -6.20
C GLY A 436 -10.29 11.83 -7.11
N THR A 437 -10.42 11.32 -8.33
CA THR A 437 -11.25 11.91 -9.39
C THR A 437 -12.72 12.05 -8.98
N ARG A 438 -13.31 11.02 -8.34
CA ARG A 438 -14.73 11.05 -7.93
C ARG A 438 -15.01 12.14 -6.89
N THR A 439 -14.14 12.25 -5.92
CA THR A 439 -14.23 13.27 -4.87
C THR A 439 -14.04 14.67 -5.44
N MET A 440 -13.07 14.87 -6.33
CA MET A 440 -12.80 16.16 -6.97
C MET A 440 -13.94 16.60 -7.90
N GLU A 441 -14.48 15.69 -8.71
CA GLU A 441 -15.62 16.00 -9.59
C GLU A 441 -16.82 16.49 -8.81
N ARG A 442 -17.20 15.74 -7.77
CA ARG A 442 -18.30 16.15 -6.89
C ARG A 442 -18.06 17.54 -6.28
N LEU A 443 -16.85 17.78 -5.79
CA LEU A 443 -16.49 19.06 -5.17
C LEU A 443 -16.66 20.23 -6.15
N ILE A 444 -16.12 20.10 -7.36
CA ILE A 444 -16.19 21.13 -8.40
C ILE A 444 -17.64 21.39 -8.81
N ARG A 445 -18.43 20.35 -9.00
CA ARG A 445 -19.84 20.44 -9.38
C ARG A 445 -20.68 21.13 -8.30
N GLU A 446 -20.47 20.81 -7.02
CA GLU A 446 -21.18 21.48 -5.91
C GLU A 446 -20.83 22.99 -5.85
N VAL A 447 -19.55 23.34 -6.02
CA VAL A 447 -19.09 24.73 -6.03
C VAL A 447 -19.61 25.48 -7.25
N GLU A 448 -19.58 24.86 -8.43
CA GLU A 448 -20.10 25.46 -9.65
C GLU A 448 -21.61 25.73 -9.56
N GLY A 449 -22.37 24.74 -9.08
CA GLY A 449 -23.80 24.86 -8.90
C GLY A 449 -24.22 25.95 -7.91
N ALA A 450 -23.38 26.20 -6.90
CA ALA A 450 -23.58 27.26 -5.92
C ALA A 450 -23.15 28.66 -6.41
N GLY A 451 -22.42 28.77 -7.53
CA GLY A 451 -21.82 30.01 -8.01
C GLY A 451 -20.69 30.52 -7.11
N ALA A 452 -20.08 29.65 -6.30
CA ALA A 452 -18.98 29.93 -5.40
C ALA A 452 -17.62 29.88 -6.14
N LYS A 453 -16.57 30.36 -5.47
CA LYS A 453 -15.17 30.24 -5.93
C LYS A 453 -14.51 29.03 -5.28
N LEU A 454 -13.75 28.27 -6.06
CA LEU A 454 -12.92 27.16 -5.60
C LEU A 454 -11.43 27.52 -5.66
N VAL A 455 -10.74 27.33 -4.56
CA VAL A 455 -9.29 27.46 -4.46
C VAL A 455 -8.70 26.10 -4.10
N LEU A 456 -7.93 25.52 -5.01
CA LEU A 456 -7.25 24.24 -4.81
C LEU A 456 -5.79 24.52 -4.44
N MET A 457 -5.34 23.99 -3.31
CA MET A 457 -3.98 24.08 -2.85
C MET A 457 -3.41 22.70 -2.56
N GLY A 458 -2.21 22.40 -3.06
CA GLY A 458 -1.62 21.10 -2.85
C GLY A 458 -0.22 20.95 -3.46
N ASP A 459 0.26 19.75 -3.39
CA ASP A 459 1.52 19.31 -3.96
C ASP A 459 1.34 17.87 -4.49
N TRP A 460 1.31 17.71 -5.81
CA TRP A 460 1.11 16.38 -6.42
C TRP A 460 2.34 15.48 -6.35
N GLN A 461 3.49 15.99 -5.93
CA GLN A 461 4.69 15.19 -5.69
C GLN A 461 4.69 14.56 -4.29
N GLN A 462 3.85 15.04 -3.38
CA GLN A 462 3.64 14.41 -2.09
C GLN A 462 2.79 13.14 -2.22
N LEU A 463 2.23 12.61 -1.14
CA LEU A 463 1.45 11.38 -1.17
C LEU A 463 0.27 11.47 -2.14
N GLN A 464 0.08 10.41 -2.90
CA GLN A 464 -0.97 10.29 -3.90
C GLN A 464 -2.32 9.90 -3.27
N ALA A 465 -3.41 10.19 -3.97
CA ALA A 465 -4.74 9.75 -3.59
C ALA A 465 -4.82 8.22 -3.42
N ILE A 466 -5.62 7.73 -2.48
CA ILE A 466 -5.95 6.30 -2.40
C ILE A 466 -6.94 5.93 -3.50
N GLU A 467 -7.93 6.78 -3.75
CA GLU A 467 -8.87 6.67 -4.87
C GLU A 467 -8.18 6.82 -6.23
N ALA A 468 -8.89 6.47 -7.30
CA ALA A 468 -8.40 6.60 -8.67
C ALA A 468 -8.09 8.04 -9.07
N GLY A 469 -7.05 8.22 -9.88
CA GLY A 469 -6.71 9.45 -10.58
C GLY A 469 -5.79 10.41 -9.84
N ALA A 470 -5.41 11.45 -10.56
CA ALA A 470 -4.62 12.60 -10.10
C ALA A 470 -5.27 13.91 -10.58
N PRO A 471 -6.51 14.20 -10.14
CA PRO A 471 -7.32 15.29 -10.69
C PRO A 471 -6.73 16.67 -10.43
N PHE A 472 -6.13 16.89 -9.25
CA PHE A 472 -5.49 18.19 -8.93
C PHE A 472 -4.38 18.53 -9.93
N ARG A 473 -3.53 17.54 -10.26
CA ARG A 473 -2.50 17.71 -11.28
C ARG A 473 -3.11 18.06 -12.64
N ALA A 474 -4.10 17.27 -13.09
CA ALA A 474 -4.72 17.46 -14.39
C ALA A 474 -5.41 18.84 -14.52
N ILE A 475 -6.08 19.31 -13.46
CA ILE A 475 -6.72 20.63 -13.43
C ILE A 475 -5.66 21.74 -13.46
N ALA A 476 -4.65 21.67 -12.60
CA ALA A 476 -3.62 22.70 -12.53
C ALA A 476 -2.85 22.84 -13.85
N GLU A 477 -2.45 21.71 -14.48
CA GLU A 477 -1.75 21.73 -15.77
C GLU A 477 -2.61 22.25 -16.93
N THR A 478 -3.96 22.16 -16.81
CA THR A 478 -4.88 22.63 -17.88
C THR A 478 -5.28 24.10 -17.68
N HIS A 479 -5.47 24.56 -16.43
CA HIS A 479 -6.11 25.84 -16.09
C HIS A 479 -5.17 26.80 -15.40
N GLN A 480 -3.94 26.86 -15.62
CA GLN A 480 -2.97 27.72 -14.93
C GLN A 480 -2.92 27.53 -13.41
N TYR A 481 -1.79 27.79 -12.82
CA TYR A 481 -1.59 27.76 -11.38
C TYR A 481 -0.50 28.75 -10.96
N ALA A 482 -0.53 29.16 -9.70
CA ALA A 482 0.62 29.83 -9.09
C ALA A 482 1.50 28.76 -8.43
N GLU A 483 2.81 28.89 -8.56
CA GLU A 483 3.78 27.99 -7.94
C GLU A 483 4.45 28.66 -6.75
N LEU A 484 4.63 27.89 -5.66
CA LEU A 484 5.43 28.25 -4.51
C LEU A 484 6.57 27.24 -4.38
N SER A 485 7.74 27.65 -4.79
CA SER A 485 8.95 26.82 -4.82
C SER A 485 9.94 27.14 -3.70
N GLN A 486 9.90 28.35 -3.13
CA GLN A 486 10.81 28.79 -2.10
C GLN A 486 10.54 28.12 -0.75
N ILE A 487 11.35 27.12 -0.42
CA ILE A 487 11.25 26.37 0.82
C ILE A 487 11.70 27.26 2.00
N ARG A 488 10.89 27.34 3.04
CA ARG A 488 11.11 28.16 4.24
C ARG A 488 11.19 27.36 5.54
N ARG A 489 10.83 26.06 5.48
CA ARG A 489 10.84 25.15 6.63
C ARG A 489 12.26 24.89 7.09
N GLN A 490 13.15 24.55 6.18
CA GLN A 490 14.57 24.36 6.42
C GLN A 490 15.30 25.69 6.23
N THR A 491 16.37 25.92 7.00
CA THR A 491 17.22 27.12 6.93
C THR A 491 18.64 26.77 6.44
N THR A 492 19.05 25.53 6.54
CA THR A 492 20.34 25.05 6.10
C THR A 492 20.34 24.87 4.58
N PRO A 493 21.26 25.54 3.81
CA PRO A 493 21.19 25.58 2.36
C PRO A 493 21.11 24.21 1.67
N TRP A 494 21.96 23.26 2.06
CA TRP A 494 21.93 21.92 1.46
C TRP A 494 20.63 21.16 1.73
N GLN A 495 19.98 21.36 2.90
CA GLN A 495 18.69 20.74 3.21
C GLN A 495 17.57 21.35 2.39
N VAL A 496 17.62 22.65 2.14
CA VAL A 496 16.69 23.33 1.23
C VAL A 496 16.83 22.75 -0.17
N GLU A 497 18.06 22.61 -0.67
CA GLU A 497 18.34 22.03 -1.98
C GLU A 497 17.89 20.55 -2.06
N ALA A 498 18.17 19.73 -1.03
CA ALA A 498 17.73 18.35 -0.96
C ALA A 498 16.20 18.25 -0.96
N SER A 499 15.51 19.13 -0.23
CA SER A 499 14.03 19.18 -0.23
C SER A 499 13.48 19.59 -1.59
N LEU A 500 14.13 20.51 -2.29
CA LEU A 500 13.78 20.93 -3.65
C LEU A 500 13.99 19.76 -4.64
N ASN A 501 15.11 19.05 -4.54
CA ASN A 501 15.39 17.86 -5.35
C ASN A 501 14.31 16.80 -5.17
N CYS A 502 13.86 16.55 -3.92
CA CYS A 502 12.73 15.66 -3.66
C CYS A 502 11.43 16.13 -4.34
N ALA A 503 11.13 17.43 -4.25
CA ALA A 503 9.93 18.03 -4.87
C ALA A 503 9.94 17.92 -6.40
N GLN A 504 11.13 17.94 -7.01
CA GLN A 504 11.33 17.80 -8.46
C GLN A 504 11.45 16.35 -8.93
N GLY A 505 11.26 15.36 -8.02
CA GLY A 505 11.40 13.94 -8.34
C GLY A 505 12.85 13.43 -8.43
N CYS A 506 13.85 14.25 -8.11
CA CYS A 506 15.28 13.91 -8.10
C CYS A 506 15.70 13.38 -6.70
N VAL A 507 15.00 12.34 -6.21
CA VAL A 507 15.20 11.80 -4.85
C VAL A 507 16.62 11.23 -4.66
N ASP A 508 17.23 10.73 -5.73
CA ASP A 508 18.61 10.26 -5.75
C ASP A 508 19.59 11.36 -5.31
N LYS A 509 19.51 12.56 -5.90
CA LYS A 509 20.34 13.70 -5.52
C LYS A 509 20.12 14.13 -4.07
N ALA A 510 18.87 14.12 -3.62
CA ALA A 510 18.56 14.44 -2.25
C ALA A 510 19.23 13.46 -1.27
N LEU A 511 19.13 12.15 -1.53
CA LEU A 511 19.75 11.11 -0.71
C LEU A 511 21.28 11.20 -0.69
N ASP A 512 21.90 11.55 -1.83
CA ASP A 512 23.33 11.77 -1.89
C ASP A 512 23.75 12.94 -1.01
N SER A 513 23.02 14.07 -1.06
CA SER A 513 23.27 15.21 -0.14
C SER A 513 23.15 14.82 1.34
N TYR A 514 22.15 14.02 1.72
CA TYR A 514 22.01 13.52 3.09
C TYR A 514 23.16 12.58 3.49
N ARG A 515 23.69 11.78 2.56
CA ARG A 515 24.84 10.91 2.78
C ARG A 515 26.14 11.69 2.95
N GLU A 516 26.37 12.71 2.13
CA GLU A 516 27.56 13.58 2.18
C GLU A 516 27.65 14.36 3.51
N HIS A 517 26.51 14.57 4.18
CA HIS A 517 26.45 15.27 5.47
C HIS A 517 26.24 14.32 6.66
N ASP A 518 26.54 13.01 6.50
CA ASP A 518 26.47 11.99 7.55
C ASP A 518 25.09 11.77 8.18
N HIS A 519 24.00 12.07 7.45
CA HIS A 519 22.63 11.86 7.90
C HIS A 519 22.01 10.54 7.39
N VAL A 520 22.78 9.68 6.72
CA VAL A 520 22.35 8.32 6.31
C VAL A 520 23.19 7.28 7.03
N HIS A 521 22.58 6.65 8.01
CA HIS A 521 23.23 5.66 8.89
C HIS A 521 22.95 4.25 8.37
N GLN A 522 24.02 3.46 8.13
CA GLN A 522 23.90 2.11 7.54
C GLN A 522 24.29 1.03 8.54
N PHE A 523 23.44 0.01 8.67
CA PHE A 523 23.58 -1.13 9.57
C PHE A 523 23.51 -2.44 8.81
N ARG A 524 23.95 -3.52 9.44
CA ARG A 524 23.86 -4.85 8.85
C ARG A 524 22.43 -5.39 8.94
N TYR A 525 21.82 -5.29 10.10
CA TYR A 525 20.52 -5.87 10.42
C TYR A 525 19.45 -4.81 10.68
N GLN A 526 18.19 -5.18 10.47
CA GLN A 526 17.04 -4.26 10.66
C GLN A 526 16.85 -3.88 12.13
N HIS A 527 17.06 -4.81 13.06
CA HIS A 527 16.96 -4.52 14.49
C HIS A 527 18.02 -3.51 14.94
N GLU A 528 19.27 -3.63 14.47
CA GLU A 528 20.34 -2.66 14.75
C GLU A 528 19.96 -1.25 14.28
N ALA A 529 19.40 -1.14 13.05
CA ALA A 529 18.94 0.13 12.52
C ALA A 529 17.85 0.74 13.41
N LYS A 530 16.88 -0.06 13.89
CA LYS A 530 15.82 0.39 14.80
C LYS A 530 16.37 0.82 16.15
N GLU A 531 17.27 0.05 16.75
CA GLU A 531 17.90 0.38 18.03
C GLU A 531 18.73 1.67 17.96
N GLN A 532 19.54 1.83 16.92
CA GLN A 532 20.34 3.04 16.73
C GLN A 532 19.46 4.26 16.40
N LEU A 533 18.39 4.10 15.66
CA LEU A 533 17.41 5.14 15.46
C LEU A 533 16.84 5.62 16.81
N ILE A 534 16.46 4.70 17.68
CA ILE A 534 15.93 5.03 19.01
C ILE A 534 17.00 5.68 19.90
N ASN A 535 18.25 5.25 19.83
CA ASN A 535 19.35 5.88 20.56
C ASN A 535 19.55 7.34 20.11
N HIS A 536 19.66 7.60 18.81
CA HIS A 536 19.76 8.96 18.26
C HIS A 536 18.58 9.85 18.63
N TRP A 537 17.34 9.30 18.53
CA TRP A 537 16.13 9.99 18.96
C TRP A 537 16.18 10.34 20.45
N ASN A 538 16.62 9.40 21.30
CA ASN A 538 16.69 9.60 22.74
C ASN A 538 17.77 10.60 23.15
N ASP A 539 18.98 10.51 22.56
CA ASP A 539 20.07 11.43 22.82
C ASP A 539 19.68 12.88 22.46
N ALA A 540 19.05 13.06 21.30
CA ALA A 540 18.56 14.36 20.88
C ALA A 540 17.43 14.88 21.79
N ARG A 541 16.55 14.03 22.27
CA ARG A 541 15.47 14.35 23.21
C ARG A 541 16.00 14.80 24.57
N ILE A 542 17.04 14.15 25.07
CA ILE A 542 17.69 14.52 26.34
C ILE A 542 18.46 15.83 26.18
N ALA A 543 19.21 15.96 25.07
CA ALA A 543 20.02 17.16 24.81
C ALA A 543 19.16 18.41 24.53
N ASN A 544 18.00 18.23 23.89
CA ASN A 544 17.12 19.30 23.45
C ASN A 544 15.66 19.03 23.83
N PRO A 545 15.26 19.11 25.09
CA PRO A 545 13.92 18.70 25.57
C PRO A 545 12.76 19.54 25.00
N LYS A 546 13.04 20.73 24.45
CA LYS A 546 12.05 21.63 23.86
C LYS A 546 11.83 21.39 22.36
N GLU A 547 12.70 20.62 21.71
CA GLU A 547 12.59 20.35 20.29
C GLU A 547 11.56 19.26 20.02
N SER A 548 10.67 19.52 19.05
CA SER A 548 9.69 18.55 18.59
C SER A 548 10.35 17.48 17.74
N GLN A 549 9.98 16.21 17.95
CA GLN A 549 10.59 15.09 17.28
C GLN A 549 9.54 14.08 16.80
N ILE A 550 9.81 13.42 15.66
CA ILE A 550 8.97 12.35 15.13
C ILE A 550 9.81 11.22 14.54
N ILE A 551 9.40 10.00 14.80
CA ILE A 551 9.95 8.81 14.17
C ILE A 551 9.00 8.38 13.07
N LEU A 552 9.51 8.15 11.85
CA LEU A 552 8.72 7.85 10.66
C LEU A 552 9.07 6.48 10.08
N ALA A 553 8.06 5.66 9.86
CA ALA A 553 8.16 4.41 9.13
C ALA A 553 6.98 4.24 8.18
N TYR A 554 7.06 3.32 7.23
CA TYR A 554 5.98 3.09 6.27
C TYR A 554 4.89 2.17 6.85
N THR A 555 5.31 1.05 7.45
CA THR A 555 4.38 0.03 7.93
C THR A 555 3.91 0.32 9.36
N ARG A 556 2.66 -0.03 9.66
CA ARG A 556 2.13 0.04 11.04
C ARG A 556 2.91 -0.84 12.01
N LEU A 557 3.52 -1.88 11.48
CA LEU A 557 4.34 -2.81 12.22
C LEU A 557 5.61 -2.15 12.74
N ASP A 558 6.39 -1.54 11.84
CA ASP A 558 7.60 -0.79 12.22
C ASP A 558 7.25 0.34 13.20
N VAL A 559 6.14 1.04 12.96
CA VAL A 559 5.65 2.08 13.88
C VAL A 559 5.38 1.51 15.27
N LYS A 560 4.75 0.34 15.37
CA LYS A 560 4.47 -0.31 16.65
C LYS A 560 5.76 -0.69 17.38
N GLU A 561 6.71 -1.34 16.69
CA GLU A 561 8.01 -1.72 17.28
C GLU A 561 8.81 -0.51 17.72
N LEU A 562 8.86 0.54 16.88
CA LEU A 562 9.54 1.78 17.21
C LEU A 562 8.90 2.48 18.42
N ASN A 563 7.58 2.45 18.56
CA ASN A 563 6.88 2.92 19.74
C ASN A 563 7.24 2.10 21.00
N GLU A 564 7.30 0.77 20.89
CA GLU A 564 7.68 -0.12 21.99
C GLU A 564 9.15 0.11 22.40
N LEU A 565 10.07 0.26 21.45
CA LEU A 565 11.48 0.55 21.70
C LEU A 565 11.67 1.93 22.34
N ALA A 566 11.02 2.98 21.82
CA ALA A 566 11.08 4.33 22.38
C ALA A 566 10.53 4.36 23.80
N ARG A 567 9.43 3.64 24.04
CA ARG A 567 8.84 3.50 25.37
C ARG A 567 9.76 2.76 26.34
N SER A 568 10.40 1.67 25.88
CA SER A 568 11.38 0.91 26.67
C SER A 568 12.57 1.78 27.05
N GLN A 569 13.04 2.65 26.15
CA GLN A 569 14.13 3.58 26.43
C GLN A 569 13.72 4.61 27.50
N LYS A 570 12.54 5.25 27.37
CA LYS A 570 12.03 6.18 28.38
C LYS A 570 11.84 5.52 29.75
N ARG A 571 11.53 4.23 29.77
CA ARG A 571 11.43 3.46 31.01
C ARG A 571 12.81 3.25 31.67
N LYS A 572 13.85 2.94 30.86
CA LYS A 572 15.23 2.90 31.37
C LYS A 572 15.67 4.24 31.99
N ASP A 573 15.24 5.33 31.36
CA ASP A 573 15.52 6.70 31.83
C ASP A 573 14.63 7.12 33.01
N LYS A 574 13.75 6.23 33.52
CA LYS A 574 12.83 6.45 34.66
C LYS A 574 11.84 7.60 34.46
N GLU A 575 11.45 7.87 33.21
CA GLU A 575 10.51 8.94 32.87
C GLU A 575 9.05 8.46 32.76
N LEU A 576 8.80 7.18 32.86
CA LEU A 576 7.48 6.59 32.83
C LEU A 576 7.08 6.05 34.21
N GLY A 577 5.83 6.30 34.60
CA GLY A 577 5.20 5.70 35.75
C GLY A 577 4.91 4.21 35.59
N ASP A 578 4.12 3.64 36.50
CA ASP A 578 3.71 2.23 36.44
C ASP A 578 2.78 1.96 35.26
N ASP A 579 2.89 0.73 34.71
CA ASP A 579 2.04 0.28 33.60
C ASP A 579 0.65 -0.07 34.08
N VAL A 580 -0.33 0.52 33.41
CA VAL A 580 -1.75 0.14 33.52
C VAL A 580 -2.24 -0.39 32.19
N LEU A 581 -2.83 -1.58 32.20
CA LEU A 581 -3.33 -2.25 30.99
C LEU A 581 -4.75 -1.80 30.67
N PHE A 582 -4.95 -1.21 29.50
CA PHE A 582 -6.26 -0.82 28.97
C PHE A 582 -6.63 -1.62 27.73
N SER A 583 -7.90 -1.90 27.58
CA SER A 583 -8.46 -2.51 26.36
C SER A 583 -8.81 -1.42 25.37
N MET A 584 -7.97 -1.24 24.33
CA MET A 584 -8.16 -0.28 23.26
C MET A 584 -8.75 -0.95 22.01
N GLU A 585 -9.24 -0.16 21.04
CA GLU A 585 -9.79 -0.67 19.76
C GLU A 585 -8.81 -1.62 19.03
N ARG A 586 -7.53 -1.32 19.07
CA ARG A 586 -6.47 -2.10 18.41
C ARG A 586 -5.81 -3.13 19.35
N GLY A 587 -6.54 -3.60 20.33
CA GLY A 587 -6.09 -4.57 21.33
C GLY A 587 -5.55 -3.91 22.60
N ALA A 588 -5.21 -4.75 23.59
CA ALA A 588 -4.71 -4.29 24.89
C ALA A 588 -3.41 -3.49 24.76
N ARG A 589 -3.33 -2.38 25.48
CA ARG A 589 -2.17 -1.49 25.55
C ARG A 589 -1.81 -1.18 26.99
N ASN A 590 -0.53 -1.21 27.29
CA ASN A 590 -0.01 -0.68 28.54
C ASN A 590 0.24 0.82 28.37
N PHE A 591 -0.37 1.63 29.23
CA PHE A 591 -0.06 3.05 29.30
C PHE A 591 0.51 3.39 30.69
N ALA A 592 1.39 4.37 30.72
CA ALA A 592 1.99 4.91 31.94
C ALA A 592 1.92 6.44 31.92
N VAL A 593 1.94 7.06 33.08
CA VAL A 593 2.14 8.52 33.17
C VAL A 593 3.48 8.87 32.50
N GLY A 594 3.50 9.88 31.66
CA GLY A 594 4.66 10.27 30.84
C GLY A 594 4.69 9.67 29.43
N ASP A 595 3.77 8.72 29.08
CA ASP A 595 3.68 8.21 27.73
C ASP A 595 3.17 9.24 26.73
N ARG A 596 3.77 9.27 25.54
CA ARG A 596 3.22 9.98 24.37
C ARG A 596 2.10 9.18 23.78
N VAL A 597 0.99 9.83 23.49
CA VAL A 597 -0.20 9.22 22.92
C VAL A 597 -0.73 9.96 21.70
N TYR A 598 -1.44 9.20 20.88
CA TYR A 598 -2.00 9.62 19.61
C TYR A 598 -3.47 9.21 19.53
N PHE A 599 -4.36 10.19 19.28
CA PHE A 599 -5.78 9.96 19.13
C PHE A 599 -6.11 9.48 17.72
N LEU A 600 -6.86 8.38 17.61
CA LEU A 600 -7.13 7.72 16.33
C LEU A 600 -8.48 8.10 15.71
N LYS A 601 -9.36 8.75 16.47
CA LYS A 601 -10.72 9.12 16.03
C LYS A 601 -11.12 10.45 16.63
N ARG A 602 -11.92 11.22 15.87
CA ARG A 602 -12.50 12.47 16.35
C ARG A 602 -13.49 12.20 17.48
N GLU A 603 -13.40 13.01 18.54
CA GLU A 603 -14.36 13.04 19.63
C GLU A 603 -14.57 14.50 20.07
N ASP A 604 -15.73 15.03 19.75
CA ASP A 604 -16.03 16.45 19.96
C ASP A 604 -16.12 16.81 21.44
N SER A 605 -16.56 15.86 22.29
CA SER A 605 -16.62 16.04 23.75
C SER A 605 -15.25 16.20 24.41
N LEU A 606 -14.20 15.63 23.77
CA LEU A 606 -12.81 15.75 24.19
C LEU A 606 -12.06 16.86 23.42
N SER A 607 -12.70 17.48 22.44
CA SER A 607 -12.06 18.44 21.53
C SER A 607 -10.81 17.87 20.85
N VAL A 608 -10.81 16.56 20.50
CA VAL A 608 -9.71 15.87 19.82
C VAL A 608 -10.16 15.37 18.45
N ILE A 609 -9.20 15.31 17.53
CA ILE A 609 -9.40 14.76 16.19
C ILE A 609 -8.44 13.58 15.96
N ASN A 610 -8.67 12.83 14.88
CA ASN A 610 -7.71 11.81 14.47
C ASN A 610 -6.36 12.45 14.17
N GLY A 611 -5.34 12.09 14.94
CA GLY A 611 -3.99 12.60 14.80
C GLY A 611 -3.54 13.54 15.92
N THR A 612 -4.43 13.99 16.77
CA THR A 612 -4.07 14.78 17.96
C THR A 612 -3.05 14.03 18.80
N LEU A 613 -1.97 14.70 19.15
CA LEU A 613 -0.89 14.17 20.01
C LEU A 613 -1.01 14.78 21.42
N GLY A 614 -0.53 14.04 22.42
CA GLY A 614 -0.45 14.51 23.79
C GLY A 614 0.41 13.61 24.66
N THR A 615 0.57 14.01 25.92
CA THR A 615 1.33 13.26 26.92
C THR A 615 0.41 12.90 28.10
N ILE A 616 0.45 11.67 28.54
CA ILE A 616 -0.33 11.21 29.71
C ILE A 616 0.20 11.87 30.97
N SER A 617 -0.67 12.63 31.65
CA SER A 617 -0.38 13.32 32.90
C SER A 617 -0.88 12.58 34.12
N SER A 618 -1.93 11.77 33.98
CA SER A 618 -2.52 11.00 35.08
C SER A 618 -3.26 9.77 34.58
N ILE A 619 -3.27 8.72 35.40
CA ILE A 619 -4.04 7.49 35.14
C ILE A 619 -4.83 7.16 36.39
N ASN A 620 -6.15 6.96 36.25
CA ASN A 620 -6.99 6.40 37.30
C ASN A 620 -7.52 5.04 36.81
N ASP A 621 -6.82 3.96 37.21
CA ASP A 621 -7.14 2.59 36.81
C ASP A 621 -8.55 2.16 37.26
N LYS A 622 -8.95 2.52 38.47
CA LYS A 622 -10.27 2.14 39.02
C LYS A 622 -11.43 2.78 38.28
N ALA A 623 -11.24 3.98 37.74
CA ALA A 623 -12.26 4.72 37.00
C ALA A 623 -12.13 4.52 35.48
N GLY A 624 -11.08 3.85 34.99
CA GLY A 624 -10.81 3.71 33.59
C GLY A 624 -10.52 5.05 32.87
N VAL A 625 -9.93 6.04 33.57
CA VAL A 625 -9.74 7.41 33.06
C VAL A 625 -8.27 7.73 32.90
N ILE A 626 -7.90 8.23 31.74
CA ILE A 626 -6.55 8.71 31.39
C ILE A 626 -6.61 10.22 31.18
N GLY A 627 -5.84 10.98 31.96
CA GLY A 627 -5.63 12.42 31.75
C GLY A 627 -4.52 12.65 30.73
N VAL A 628 -4.79 13.36 29.65
CA VAL A 628 -3.84 13.67 28.58
C VAL A 628 -3.70 15.17 28.42
N VAL A 629 -2.49 15.68 28.49
CA VAL A 629 -2.12 17.04 28.13
C VAL A 629 -1.85 17.07 26.63
N LEU A 630 -2.70 17.81 25.89
CA LEU A 630 -2.57 17.94 24.44
C LEU A 630 -1.39 18.84 24.06
N ASP A 631 -0.74 18.53 22.94
CA ASP A 631 0.30 19.40 22.37
C ASP A 631 -0.34 20.72 21.88
N CYS A 632 0.36 21.82 22.09
CA CYS A 632 -0.05 23.15 21.62
C CYS A 632 1.05 23.72 20.73
N ASP A 633 0.70 24.16 19.53
CA ASP A 633 1.65 24.74 18.56
C ASP A 633 1.96 26.22 18.83
N ALA A 634 1.21 26.90 19.70
CA ALA A 634 1.39 28.32 19.97
C ALA A 634 1.86 28.56 21.39
N SER A 635 2.93 29.36 21.54
CA SER A 635 3.51 29.77 22.83
C SER A 635 2.53 30.46 23.80
N ASP A 636 1.38 30.93 23.32
CA ASP A 636 0.42 31.73 24.09
C ASP A 636 -0.83 30.95 24.54
N LYS A 637 -1.01 29.70 24.09
CA LYS A 637 -2.15 28.88 24.53
C LYS A 637 -1.76 28.02 25.74
N LYS A 638 -2.57 28.08 26.80
CA LYS A 638 -2.40 27.17 27.96
C LYS A 638 -2.61 25.73 27.51
N PRO A 639 -1.74 24.79 27.94
CA PRO A 639 -1.90 23.38 27.62
C PRO A 639 -3.28 22.89 28.07
N GLN A 640 -4.03 22.32 27.17
CA GLN A 640 -5.36 21.75 27.45
C GLN A 640 -5.17 20.32 27.96
N THR A 641 -5.75 20.00 29.12
CA THR A 641 -5.83 18.63 29.62
C THR A 641 -7.21 18.06 29.35
N VAL A 642 -7.26 16.90 28.70
CA VAL A 642 -8.50 16.15 28.45
C VAL A 642 -8.52 14.87 29.29
N LEU A 643 -9.70 14.52 29.79
CA LEU A 643 -9.93 13.30 30.55
C LEU A 643 -10.59 12.25 29.65
N VAL A 644 -9.84 11.23 29.26
CA VAL A 644 -10.27 10.17 28.36
C VAL A 644 -10.82 9.04 29.20
N ASN A 645 -12.13 8.81 29.14
CA ASN A 645 -12.75 7.59 29.66
C ASN A 645 -12.58 6.46 28.66
N THR A 646 -11.80 5.44 29.01
CA THR A 646 -11.41 4.34 28.12
C THR A 646 -12.55 3.32 27.86
N GLU A 647 -13.65 3.38 28.63
CA GLU A 647 -14.85 2.59 28.31
C GLU A 647 -15.60 3.17 27.11
N HIS A 648 -15.61 4.50 26.97
CA HIS A 648 -16.31 5.21 25.91
C HIS A 648 -15.41 5.57 24.71
N TYR A 649 -14.13 5.84 24.95
CA TYR A 649 -13.17 6.20 23.93
C TYR A 649 -11.96 5.25 23.94
N LYS A 650 -11.94 4.29 23.01
CA LYS A 650 -10.90 3.26 22.88
C LYS A 650 -9.88 3.53 21.78
N HIS A 651 -9.93 4.70 21.18
CA HIS A 651 -9.14 5.06 19.98
C HIS A 651 -7.84 5.80 20.35
N LEU A 652 -7.07 5.27 21.31
CA LEU A 652 -5.79 5.82 21.76
C LEU A 652 -4.64 4.86 21.46
N GLU A 653 -3.48 5.36 21.01
CA GLU A 653 -2.28 4.59 20.69
C GLU A 653 -1.03 5.35 21.15
N HIS A 654 0.14 4.68 21.26
CA HIS A 654 1.42 5.36 21.52
C HIS A 654 1.80 6.27 20.35
N GLY A 655 2.38 7.42 20.66
CA GLY A 655 2.63 8.52 19.73
C GLY A 655 4.09 8.93 19.55
N TYR A 656 5.07 8.03 19.78
CA TYR A 656 6.49 8.30 19.53
C TYR A 656 6.84 8.17 18.04
N ALA A 657 6.26 7.19 17.37
CA ALA A 657 6.42 6.92 15.95
C ALA A 657 5.09 6.98 15.21
N ALA A 658 5.12 7.38 13.94
CA ALA A 658 3.96 7.46 13.06
C ALA A 658 4.26 6.91 11.67
N THR A 659 3.21 6.55 10.92
CA THR A 659 3.38 6.25 9.49
C THR A 659 3.60 7.53 8.70
N VAL A 660 4.32 7.44 7.56
CA VAL A 660 4.56 8.57 6.66
C VAL A 660 3.24 9.25 6.25
N TYR A 661 2.19 8.46 5.98
CA TYR A 661 0.84 8.98 5.67
C TYR A 661 0.25 9.85 6.78
N LYS A 662 0.48 9.48 8.04
CA LYS A 662 -0.01 10.25 9.18
C LYS A 662 0.83 11.51 9.47
N ALA A 663 2.05 11.55 8.99
CA ALA A 663 2.96 12.68 9.15
C ALA A 663 2.77 13.75 8.06
N GLN A 664 1.88 13.55 7.09
CA GLN A 664 1.57 14.59 6.11
C GLN A 664 0.94 15.80 6.80
N GLY A 665 1.37 16.99 6.42
CA GLY A 665 0.98 18.23 7.10
C GLY A 665 1.73 18.54 8.41
N VAL A 666 2.40 17.55 9.04
CA VAL A 666 3.15 17.74 10.30
C VAL A 666 4.49 18.42 10.03
N THR A 667 4.91 19.32 10.93
CA THR A 667 6.24 19.94 10.93
C THR A 667 6.86 19.78 12.31
N VAL A 668 8.11 19.30 12.37
CA VAL A 668 8.86 19.05 13.61
C VAL A 668 10.27 19.61 13.50
N ASP A 669 10.98 19.72 14.62
CA ASP A 669 12.38 20.15 14.58
C ASP A 669 13.30 19.04 14.07
N ARG A 670 13.08 17.79 14.49
CA ARG A 670 13.86 16.63 14.05
C ARG A 670 12.99 15.47 13.60
N SER A 671 13.40 14.81 12.53
CA SER A 671 12.76 13.58 12.05
C SER A 671 13.76 12.44 11.92
N TYR A 672 13.31 11.23 12.23
CA TYR A 672 14.07 9.98 12.14
C TYR A 672 13.32 9.03 11.23
N VAL A 673 13.93 8.67 10.10
CA VAL A 673 13.26 7.91 9.03
C VAL A 673 13.81 6.49 8.98
N LEU A 674 12.92 5.52 9.06
CA LEU A 674 13.22 4.11 8.81
C LEU A 674 12.66 3.73 7.42
N PRO A 675 13.48 3.75 6.35
CA PRO A 675 13.03 3.35 5.03
C PRO A 675 12.74 1.85 4.96
N SER A 676 11.80 1.49 4.08
CA SER A 676 11.50 0.11 3.73
C SER A 676 11.25 0.00 2.23
N LYS A 677 11.18 -1.22 1.70
CA LYS A 677 10.92 -1.45 0.28
C LYS A 677 9.52 -1.01 -0.19
N HIS A 678 8.65 -0.63 0.74
CA HIS A 678 7.34 -0.06 0.43
C HIS A 678 7.40 1.42 0.04
N TYR A 679 8.51 2.10 0.32
CA TYR A 679 8.69 3.49 -0.06
C TYR A 679 8.71 3.66 -1.58
N ASP A 680 8.38 4.84 -1.99
CA ASP A 680 8.48 5.39 -3.34
C ASP A 680 8.93 6.86 -3.26
N ALA A 681 9.05 7.54 -4.38
CA ALA A 681 9.47 8.94 -4.42
C ALA A 681 8.55 9.85 -3.59
N HIS A 682 7.24 9.62 -3.64
CA HIS A 682 6.24 10.43 -2.93
C HIS A 682 6.34 10.28 -1.41
N SER A 683 6.40 9.04 -0.92
CA SER A 683 6.56 8.77 0.51
C SER A 683 7.93 9.19 1.04
N THR A 684 8.98 9.05 0.23
CA THR A 684 10.33 9.54 0.56
C THR A 684 10.34 11.07 0.69
N TYR A 685 9.75 11.78 -0.26
CA TYR A 685 9.62 13.22 -0.22
C TYR A 685 8.91 13.68 1.06
N VAL A 686 7.78 13.08 1.39
CA VAL A 686 7.06 13.43 2.62
C VAL A 686 7.90 13.12 3.86
N ALA A 687 8.53 11.95 3.97
CA ALA A 687 9.29 11.55 5.14
C ALA A 687 10.51 12.45 5.39
N MET A 688 11.26 12.79 4.32
CA MET A 688 12.51 13.54 4.41
C MET A 688 12.32 15.05 4.52
N THR A 689 11.10 15.58 4.37
CA THR A 689 10.84 17.01 4.40
C THR A 689 10.03 17.50 5.60
N ARG A 690 9.85 16.67 6.64
CA ARG A 690 9.07 17.07 7.85
C ARG A 690 9.83 17.96 8.81
N HIS A 691 11.16 17.92 8.80
CA HIS A 691 12.04 18.57 9.75
C HIS A 691 12.27 20.06 9.46
N ARG A 692 12.63 20.80 10.51
CA ARG A 692 13.19 22.15 10.43
C ARG A 692 14.73 22.13 10.54
N LYS A 693 15.28 21.26 11.42
CA LYS A 693 16.70 21.23 11.79
C LYS A 693 17.45 20.03 11.25
N SER A 694 16.96 18.81 11.46
CA SER A 694 17.62 17.60 10.95
C SER A 694 16.65 16.49 10.61
N CYS A 695 17.03 15.71 9.60
CA CYS A 695 16.39 14.44 9.27
C CYS A 695 17.48 13.38 9.15
N ASP A 696 17.39 12.33 9.95
CA ASP A 696 18.32 11.22 9.96
C ASP A 696 17.64 9.96 9.42
N VAL A 697 18.33 9.27 8.50
CA VAL A 697 17.80 8.10 7.76
C VAL A 697 18.57 6.85 8.19
N PHE A 698 17.86 5.83 8.70
CA PHE A 698 18.45 4.61 9.25
C PHE A 698 18.16 3.42 8.34
N VAL A 699 19.19 2.90 7.68
CA VAL A 699 19.09 1.90 6.62
C VAL A 699 19.76 0.60 7.04
N SER A 700 19.12 -0.55 6.80
CA SER A 700 19.75 -1.85 6.97
C SER A 700 20.10 -2.50 5.62
N ARG A 701 21.21 -3.26 5.58
CA ARG A 701 21.58 -4.09 4.41
C ARG A 701 20.65 -5.28 4.23
N GLU A 702 19.96 -5.68 5.27
CA GLU A 702 18.91 -6.68 5.23
C GLU A 702 17.70 -6.18 4.40
N ALA A 703 17.30 -4.91 4.57
CA ALA A 703 16.26 -4.30 3.78
C ALA A 703 16.74 -3.92 2.37
N PHE A 704 17.96 -3.41 2.23
CA PHE A 704 18.54 -2.94 0.97
C PHE A 704 19.96 -3.47 0.80
N ALA A 705 20.14 -4.45 -0.08
CA ALA A 705 21.41 -5.15 -0.27
C ALA A 705 22.59 -4.22 -0.59
N ASN A 706 22.33 -3.08 -1.22
CA ASN A 706 23.32 -2.05 -1.57
C ASN A 706 22.66 -0.69 -1.75
N ASN A 707 23.49 0.34 -1.92
CA ASN A 707 23.02 1.71 -2.12
C ASN A 707 22.16 1.88 -3.39
N LYS A 708 22.44 1.13 -4.46
CA LYS A 708 21.64 1.17 -5.67
C LYS A 708 20.22 0.68 -5.41
N ALA A 709 20.04 -0.44 -4.71
CA ALA A 709 18.72 -0.95 -4.34
C ALA A 709 17.93 0.03 -3.44
N LEU A 710 18.62 0.75 -2.54
CA LEU A 710 18.02 1.83 -1.76
C LEU A 710 17.54 2.96 -2.67
N MET A 711 18.43 3.48 -3.55
CA MET A 711 18.12 4.56 -4.48
C MET A 711 16.98 4.20 -5.42
N ASP A 712 17.05 3.04 -6.08
CA ASP A 712 16.02 2.55 -7.01
C ASP A 712 14.65 2.42 -6.31
N THR A 713 14.64 2.09 -5.02
CA THR A 713 13.39 1.97 -4.25
C THR A 713 12.84 3.34 -3.87
N LEU A 714 13.67 4.20 -3.27
CA LEU A 714 13.23 5.48 -2.73
C LEU A 714 12.92 6.52 -3.82
N SER A 715 13.53 6.38 -5.02
CA SER A 715 13.25 7.23 -6.19
C SER A 715 12.19 6.64 -7.13
N ARG A 716 11.63 5.47 -6.83
CA ARG A 716 10.64 4.81 -7.69
C ARG A 716 9.39 5.67 -7.85
N ASN A 717 9.12 6.09 -9.08
CA ASN A 717 7.92 6.85 -9.38
C ASN A 717 6.70 5.93 -9.47
N ARG A 718 5.69 6.18 -8.63
CA ARG A 718 4.37 5.53 -8.62
C ARG A 718 3.24 6.55 -8.78
N ALA A 719 3.52 7.66 -9.47
CA ALA A 719 2.51 8.67 -9.73
C ALA A 719 1.30 8.06 -10.42
N LYS A 720 0.11 8.41 -9.91
CA LYS A 720 -1.15 8.05 -10.55
C LYS A 720 -1.35 8.85 -11.82
N ASP A 721 -1.93 8.19 -12.80
CA ASP A 721 -2.34 8.78 -14.07
C ASP A 721 -3.85 9.09 -14.09
N VAL A 722 -4.25 9.85 -15.07
CA VAL A 722 -5.64 10.07 -15.46
C VAL A 722 -5.83 9.58 -16.90
N THR A 723 -7.05 9.29 -17.28
CA THR A 723 -7.33 8.83 -18.67
C THR A 723 -6.91 9.87 -19.69
N MET A 724 -6.98 11.14 -19.32
CA MET A 724 -6.58 12.28 -20.18
C MET A 724 -5.09 12.31 -20.51
N ASP A 725 -4.23 11.68 -19.72
CA ASP A 725 -2.80 11.55 -20.00
C ASP A 725 -2.56 10.79 -21.33
N TYR A 726 -3.53 10.00 -21.77
CA TYR A 726 -3.48 9.17 -22.98
C TYR A 726 -4.36 9.72 -24.13
N THR A 727 -5.32 10.59 -23.84
CA THR A 727 -6.30 11.11 -24.82
C THR A 727 -5.93 12.47 -25.35
N LYS A 728 -5.08 13.24 -24.69
CA LYS A 728 -4.57 14.52 -25.19
C LYS A 728 -3.41 14.27 -26.15
N MET A 729 -3.65 14.42 -27.44
CA MET A 729 -2.65 14.26 -28.51
C MET A 729 -1.70 15.46 -28.63
N ASP A 730 -1.29 16.10 -27.56
CA ASP A 730 -0.29 17.14 -27.60
C ASP A 730 1.11 16.54 -27.42
N ALA A 731 1.92 16.58 -28.47
CA ALA A 731 3.24 15.95 -28.49
C ALA A 731 4.19 16.50 -27.41
N GLU A 732 3.95 17.72 -26.95
CA GLU A 732 4.72 18.36 -25.89
C GLU A 732 4.33 17.84 -24.51
N PHE A 733 3.04 17.62 -24.27
CA PHE A 733 2.49 17.00 -23.08
C PHE A 733 2.96 15.53 -22.90
N ALA A 734 2.99 14.80 -24.00
CA ALA A 734 3.49 13.42 -24.03
C ALA A 734 5.00 13.32 -23.74
N ARG A 735 5.80 14.26 -24.26
CA ARG A 735 7.27 14.32 -24.03
C ARG A 735 7.62 14.62 -22.59
N GLN A 736 6.92 15.53 -21.93
CA GLN A 736 7.15 15.87 -20.52
C GLN A 736 6.90 14.68 -19.56
N ARG A 737 6.11 13.69 -20.00
CA ARG A 737 5.72 12.52 -19.19
C ARG A 737 6.27 11.20 -19.67
N SER A 738 7.20 11.20 -20.62
CA SER A 738 7.71 9.98 -21.25
C SER A 738 6.61 9.10 -21.87
N VAL A 739 5.49 9.68 -22.26
CA VAL A 739 4.41 9.02 -23.00
C VAL A 739 4.68 9.18 -24.49
N ARG A 740 4.81 8.09 -25.24
CA ARG A 740 4.85 8.14 -26.72
C ARG A 740 3.42 8.20 -27.25
N VAL A 741 3.04 9.31 -27.81
CA VAL A 741 1.81 9.43 -28.60
C VAL A 741 2.09 8.88 -29.99
N GLU A 742 1.49 7.75 -30.33
CA GLU A 742 1.50 7.29 -31.71
C GLU A 742 0.39 7.98 -32.51
N GLN A 743 0.77 8.55 -33.65
CA GLN A 743 -0.09 9.26 -34.61
C GLN A 743 -1.05 8.34 -35.41
N THR A 744 -1.69 7.36 -34.81
CA THR A 744 -2.32 6.27 -35.53
C THR A 744 -3.77 5.98 -35.19
N LEU A 745 -4.56 6.95 -34.82
CA LEU A 745 -6.02 6.76 -34.78
C LEU A 745 -6.67 6.82 -36.20
N LYS A 746 -5.97 7.23 -37.23
CA LYS A 746 -6.48 7.21 -38.60
C LYS A 746 -6.13 5.95 -39.38
N GLU A 747 -5.22 5.11 -38.93
CA GLU A 747 -4.76 3.92 -39.64
C GLU A 747 -5.25 2.59 -39.05
N GLN A 748 -6.02 2.63 -37.95
CA GLN A 748 -6.59 1.40 -37.36
C GLN A 748 -7.86 0.97 -38.06
N SER A 749 -7.71 0.50 -39.30
CA SER A 749 -8.73 -0.29 -40.00
C SER A 749 -8.70 -1.79 -39.63
N LEU A 750 -7.89 -2.17 -38.65
CA LEU A 750 -7.89 -3.53 -38.10
C LEU A 750 -9.01 -3.68 -37.07
N SER A 751 -9.93 -4.59 -37.34
CA SER A 751 -11.02 -4.84 -36.40
C SER A 751 -10.47 -5.31 -35.06
N PRO A 752 -11.04 -4.89 -33.95
CA PRO A 752 -10.67 -5.37 -32.62
C PRO A 752 -10.59 -6.90 -32.51
N GLU A 753 -11.41 -7.61 -33.28
CA GLU A 753 -11.49 -9.07 -33.34
C GLU A 753 -10.18 -9.76 -33.75
N HIS A 754 -9.39 -9.20 -34.65
CA HIS A 754 -8.10 -9.76 -35.06
C HIS A 754 -7.03 -9.64 -33.95
N TYR A 755 -7.03 -8.51 -33.27
CA TYR A 755 -6.13 -8.29 -32.13
C TYR A 755 -6.47 -9.20 -30.94
N PHE A 756 -7.77 -9.45 -30.72
CA PHE A 756 -8.27 -10.34 -29.68
C PHE A 756 -7.90 -11.79 -29.94
N LYS A 757 -8.01 -12.26 -31.16
CA LYS A 757 -7.69 -13.66 -31.54
C LYS A 757 -6.21 -13.99 -31.38
N GLN A 758 -5.31 -13.03 -31.62
CA GLN A 758 -3.88 -13.17 -31.44
C GLN A 758 -3.50 -13.23 -29.94
N SER A 759 -4.14 -12.41 -29.11
CA SER A 759 -3.91 -12.44 -27.66
C SER A 759 -4.56 -13.66 -26.99
N GLU A 760 -5.69 -14.18 -27.48
CA GLU A 760 -6.30 -15.43 -27.02
C GLU A 760 -5.37 -16.62 -27.27
N LEU A 761 -4.83 -16.76 -28.47
CA LEU A 761 -3.87 -17.84 -28.81
C LEU A 761 -2.60 -17.75 -27.98
N LYS A 762 -2.12 -16.55 -27.67
CA LYS A 762 -0.93 -16.34 -26.84
C LYS A 762 -1.19 -16.68 -25.36
N VAL A 763 -2.38 -16.35 -24.83
CA VAL A 763 -2.81 -16.72 -23.48
C VAL A 763 -3.03 -18.23 -23.38
N GLU A 764 -3.62 -18.85 -24.38
CA GLU A 764 -3.86 -20.30 -24.45
C GLU A 764 -2.56 -21.09 -24.59
N CYS A 765 -1.58 -20.59 -25.35
CA CYS A 765 -0.22 -21.12 -25.39
C CYS A 765 0.50 -21.05 -24.04
N LEU A 766 0.42 -19.92 -23.35
CA LEU A 766 1.00 -19.72 -22.01
C LEU A 766 0.33 -20.60 -20.95
N MET A 767 -1.01 -20.72 -21.02
CA MET A 767 -1.77 -21.59 -20.10
C MET A 767 -1.47 -23.07 -20.31
N ASN A 768 -1.31 -23.53 -21.56
CA ASN A 768 -0.96 -24.92 -21.87
C ASN A 768 0.52 -25.25 -21.56
N GLN A 769 1.44 -24.29 -21.68
CA GLN A 769 2.82 -24.42 -21.18
C GLN A 769 2.86 -24.58 -19.66
N VAL A 770 2.07 -23.78 -18.93
CA VAL A 770 1.94 -23.86 -17.48
C VAL A 770 1.25 -25.17 -17.05
N MET A 771 0.37 -25.72 -17.88
CA MET A 771 -0.38 -26.96 -17.61
C MET A 771 0.36 -28.25 -18.06
N GLY A 772 1.58 -28.15 -18.65
CA GLY A 772 2.38 -29.30 -19.02
C GLY A 772 1.81 -30.16 -20.16
N LYS A 773 0.89 -29.65 -20.96
CA LYS A 773 0.38 -30.29 -22.18
C LYS A 773 1.20 -29.84 -23.37
N GLY A 774 1.72 -30.80 -24.10
CA GLY A 774 2.69 -30.63 -25.18
C GLY A 774 2.33 -29.52 -26.18
N SER A 775 3.22 -28.54 -26.25
CA SER A 775 3.00 -27.26 -26.91
C SER A 775 3.21 -27.23 -28.42
N ARG A 776 3.65 -28.30 -29.05
CA ARG A 776 4.05 -28.30 -30.48
C ARG A 776 2.93 -28.00 -31.47
N ASP A 777 1.72 -28.41 -31.18
CA ASP A 777 0.56 -28.20 -32.08
C ASP A 777 0.02 -26.76 -32.03
N LEU A 778 0.06 -26.15 -30.87
CA LEU A 778 -0.41 -24.78 -30.67
C LEU A 778 0.59 -23.73 -31.16
N GLU A 779 1.87 -24.01 -31.02
CA GLU A 779 2.95 -23.17 -31.56
C GLU A 779 2.95 -23.19 -33.11
N ALA A 780 2.65 -24.36 -33.70
CA ALA A 780 2.42 -24.47 -35.14
C ALA A 780 1.18 -23.73 -35.63
N GLN A 781 0.08 -23.75 -34.86
CA GLN A 781 -1.14 -23.01 -35.16
C GLN A 781 -0.95 -21.50 -35.00
N PHE A 782 -0.19 -21.06 -33.99
CA PHE A 782 0.16 -19.65 -33.79
C PHE A 782 1.03 -19.13 -34.95
N ASN A 783 2.07 -19.86 -35.32
CA ASN A 783 2.96 -19.48 -36.39
C ASN A 783 2.24 -19.47 -37.77
N ALA A 784 1.32 -20.41 -37.98
CA ALA A 784 0.50 -20.44 -39.21
C ALA A 784 -0.48 -19.25 -39.27
N PHE A 785 -1.11 -18.90 -38.14
CA PHE A 785 -1.96 -17.73 -38.02
C PHE A 785 -1.18 -16.43 -38.21
N GLU A 786 0.01 -16.30 -37.63
CA GLU A 786 0.87 -15.13 -37.81
C GLU A 786 1.33 -14.96 -39.26
N GLN A 787 1.68 -16.05 -39.96
CA GLN A 787 2.02 -16.02 -41.38
C GLN A 787 0.81 -15.62 -42.26
N GLN A 788 -0.37 -16.17 -41.99
CA GLN A 788 -1.59 -15.82 -42.71
C GLN A 788 -1.97 -14.36 -42.50
N PHE A 789 -1.88 -13.87 -41.25
CA PHE A 789 -2.12 -12.47 -40.88
C PHE A 789 -1.16 -11.52 -41.61
N ARG A 790 0.13 -11.84 -41.67
CA ARG A 790 1.17 -11.05 -42.35
C ARG A 790 0.93 -11.02 -43.87
N GLN A 791 0.35 -12.05 -44.42
CA GLN A 791 0.05 -12.18 -45.85
C GLN A 791 -1.21 -11.42 -46.24
N GLU A 792 -2.27 -11.47 -45.39
CA GLU A 792 -3.54 -10.78 -45.61
C GLU A 792 -3.50 -9.28 -45.31
N HIS A 793 -2.60 -8.87 -44.41
CA HIS A 793 -2.53 -7.48 -43.93
C HIS A 793 -1.07 -6.95 -43.96
N LYS A 794 -0.51 -6.87 -45.15
CA LYS A 794 0.90 -6.48 -45.37
C LYS A 794 1.30 -5.13 -44.76
N GLU A 795 0.40 -4.16 -44.77
CA GLU A 795 0.61 -2.83 -44.16
C GLU A 795 0.55 -2.88 -42.62
N ALA A 796 -0.37 -3.65 -42.09
CA ALA A 796 -0.48 -3.87 -40.66
C ALA A 796 0.67 -4.71 -40.07
N ALA A 797 1.20 -5.67 -40.82
CA ALA A 797 2.39 -6.44 -40.46
C ALA A 797 3.64 -5.56 -40.41
N GLN A 798 3.80 -4.60 -41.33
CA GLN A 798 4.90 -3.62 -41.28
C GLN A 798 4.78 -2.67 -40.07
N CYS A 799 3.57 -2.35 -39.65
CA CYS A 799 3.33 -1.58 -38.42
C CYS A 799 3.66 -2.39 -37.18
N LEU A 800 3.34 -3.69 -37.18
CA LEU A 800 3.66 -4.62 -36.08
C LEU A 800 5.17 -4.82 -35.92
N ASP A 801 5.91 -4.94 -37.03
CA ASP A 801 7.39 -5.06 -37.02
C ASP A 801 8.06 -3.80 -36.47
N ARG A 802 7.54 -2.61 -36.76
CA ARG A 802 8.00 -1.36 -36.15
C ARG A 802 7.68 -1.29 -34.65
N LEU A 803 6.53 -1.76 -34.25
CA LEU A 803 6.09 -1.82 -32.85
C LEU A 803 6.92 -2.81 -32.00
N LEU A 804 7.39 -3.87 -32.63
CA LEU A 804 8.21 -4.91 -31.98
C LEU A 804 9.70 -4.57 -31.96
N GLY A 805 10.14 -3.43 -32.52
CA GLY A 805 11.52 -2.94 -32.48
C GLY A 805 12.48 -3.69 -33.40
N ALA A 806 11.99 -4.34 -34.46
CA ALA A 806 12.81 -4.92 -35.49
C ALA A 806 13.19 -3.86 -36.55
N ASP A 807 13.99 -2.85 -36.13
CA ASP A 807 14.70 -2.02 -37.06
C ASP A 807 15.92 -2.78 -37.59
N HIS A 808 15.71 -3.54 -38.66
CA HIS A 808 16.77 -3.95 -39.54
C HIS A 808 16.73 -3.02 -40.75
N GLU A 809 17.71 -2.11 -40.84
CA GLU A 809 18.03 -1.39 -42.08
C GLU A 809 18.28 -2.40 -43.19
N VAL A 810 17.40 -2.45 -44.15
CA VAL A 810 17.65 -3.18 -45.42
C VAL A 810 18.19 -2.19 -46.39
N GLU A 811 19.52 -2.11 -46.49
CA GLU A 811 20.20 -1.56 -47.67
C GLU A 811 19.91 -2.45 -48.88
N HIS A 812 19.25 -1.88 -49.86
CA HIS A 812 19.13 -2.46 -51.18
C HIS A 812 20.48 -2.49 -51.89
N THR A 813 21.15 -3.67 -51.92
CA THR A 813 22.20 -3.94 -52.88
C THR A 813 21.80 -5.12 -53.73
N LYS A 814 21.98 -4.88 -55.03
CA LYS A 814 21.66 -5.76 -56.19
C LYS A 814 22.22 -7.15 -56.05
N SER A 815 21.43 -8.12 -56.47
CA SER A 815 21.85 -9.50 -56.72
C SER A 815 23.04 -9.60 -57.72
N PRO A 816 23.89 -10.58 -57.56
CA PRO A 816 24.38 -11.32 -58.68
C PRO A 816 24.05 -12.83 -58.56
N GLN A 817 23.62 -13.35 -59.70
CA GLN A 817 23.53 -14.76 -59.98
C GLN A 817 24.86 -15.46 -59.71
N LEU A 818 24.81 -16.63 -59.14
CA LEU A 818 25.90 -17.65 -59.36
C LEU A 818 25.32 -19.05 -59.27
N THR A 819 25.59 -19.74 -60.37
CA THR A 819 25.39 -21.09 -60.77
C THR A 819 26.05 -22.14 -59.85
N SER A 820 25.34 -23.24 -59.70
CA SER A 820 25.70 -24.68 -59.50
C SER A 820 27.18 -25.02 -59.30
N THR A 821 27.46 -25.80 -58.22
CA THR A 821 28.18 -27.09 -58.31
C THR A 821 28.00 -27.92 -57.07
N LEU A 822 27.47 -29.12 -57.26
CA LEU A 822 27.46 -30.24 -56.33
C LEU A 822 28.89 -30.68 -56.01
N LYS A 823 29.21 -30.91 -54.72
CA LYS A 823 30.10 -32.00 -54.30
C LYS A 823 29.72 -32.45 -52.89
N GLN A 824 29.34 -33.68 -52.80
CA GLN A 824 29.22 -34.46 -51.55
C GLN A 824 30.53 -34.46 -50.77
N LYS A 825 30.46 -34.32 -49.48
CA LYS A 825 31.36 -34.98 -48.53
C LYS A 825 30.67 -35.15 -47.19
N ASP A 826 30.61 -36.40 -46.77
CA ASP A 826 30.21 -36.87 -45.45
C ASP A 826 31.08 -36.25 -44.37
N HIS A 827 30.47 -35.73 -43.29
CA HIS A 827 31.09 -35.66 -41.98
C HIS A 827 30.04 -35.66 -40.89
N GLU A 828 30.25 -36.51 -39.89
CA GLU A 828 29.50 -36.67 -38.67
C GLU A 828 29.34 -35.33 -37.91
N PRO A 829 28.22 -35.11 -37.22
CA PRO A 829 28.03 -33.88 -36.44
C PRO A 829 28.77 -33.94 -35.11
N SER A 830 29.65 -33.00 -34.89
CA SER A 830 30.41 -32.86 -33.67
C SER A 830 29.54 -32.43 -32.51
N ARG A 831 29.77 -32.96 -31.30
CA ARG A 831 29.09 -32.73 -30.02
C ARG A 831 29.04 -31.27 -29.56
N GLN A 832 29.63 -30.32 -30.25
CA GLN A 832 29.60 -28.88 -29.88
C GLN A 832 28.33 -28.15 -30.30
N SER A 833 27.48 -28.67 -31.18
CA SER A 833 26.22 -27.99 -31.58
C SER A 833 25.06 -28.20 -30.61
N GLU A 834 25.13 -29.23 -29.77
CA GLU A 834 24.08 -29.51 -28.77
C GLU A 834 24.22 -28.63 -27.50
N GLN A 835 25.46 -28.34 -27.08
CA GLN A 835 25.69 -27.45 -25.95
C GLN A 835 25.28 -26.01 -26.24
N GLY A 836 25.49 -25.49 -27.44
CA GLY A 836 25.06 -24.15 -27.85
C GLY A 836 23.53 -24.01 -27.99
N LYS A 837 22.84 -25.12 -28.32
CA LYS A 837 21.36 -25.14 -28.32
C LYS A 837 20.78 -25.24 -26.91
N GLN A 838 21.40 -25.98 -26.02
CA GLN A 838 20.99 -26.08 -24.62
C GLN A 838 21.25 -24.76 -23.83
N GLU A 839 22.33 -24.06 -24.15
CA GLU A 839 22.56 -22.72 -23.57
C GLU A 839 21.60 -21.65 -24.11
N LYS A 840 21.24 -21.69 -25.38
CA LYS A 840 20.19 -20.79 -25.92
C LYS A 840 18.81 -21.12 -25.37
N VAL A 841 18.46 -22.37 -25.18
CA VAL A 841 17.21 -22.78 -24.53
C VAL A 841 17.21 -22.36 -23.06
N LYS A 842 18.30 -22.53 -22.31
CA LYS A 842 18.44 -22.03 -20.94
C LYS A 842 18.45 -20.50 -20.83
N GLN A 843 18.93 -19.79 -21.86
CA GLN A 843 18.84 -18.33 -21.91
C GLN A 843 17.40 -17.86 -22.25
N MET A 844 16.71 -18.57 -23.14
CA MET A 844 15.28 -18.32 -23.41
C MET A 844 14.39 -18.70 -22.22
N GLU A 845 14.67 -19.83 -21.53
CA GLU A 845 13.99 -20.19 -20.28
C GLU A 845 14.21 -19.13 -19.18
N ARG A 846 15.44 -18.62 -19.04
CA ARG A 846 15.73 -17.50 -18.11
C ARG A 846 15.11 -16.17 -18.50
N SER A 847 14.85 -15.93 -19.78
CA SER A 847 14.10 -14.75 -20.22
C SER A 847 12.59 -14.94 -20.10
N LEU A 848 12.09 -16.16 -20.31
CA LEU A 848 10.69 -16.53 -20.05
C LEU A 848 10.38 -16.58 -18.55
N ASP A 849 11.28 -17.11 -17.70
CA ASP A 849 11.15 -17.05 -16.26
C ASP A 849 11.11 -15.58 -15.75
N ARG A 850 11.80 -14.66 -16.40
CA ARG A 850 11.68 -13.22 -16.13
C ARG A 850 10.37 -12.59 -16.64
N GLU A 851 9.69 -13.22 -17.59
CA GLU A 851 8.36 -12.80 -18.05
C GLU A 851 7.21 -13.55 -17.35
N ILE A 852 7.47 -14.66 -16.69
CA ILE A 852 6.49 -15.47 -15.92
C ILE A 852 6.46 -15.08 -14.44
N ASP A 853 7.54 -14.52 -13.89
CA ASP A 853 7.60 -13.94 -12.53
C ASP A 853 6.90 -12.59 -12.40
N PHE A 854 5.97 -12.37 -13.24
CA PHE A 854 5.13 -11.18 -13.17
C PHE A 854 3.68 -11.55 -12.84
#